data_72c3c3cb2621357d4882a88ee23c1588
#
_entry.id   72c3c3cb2621357d4882a88ee23c1588
#
_cell.length_a   1.000
_cell.length_b   1.000
_cell.length_c   1.000
_cell.angle_alpha   90.00
_cell.angle_beta   90.00
_cell.angle_gamma   90.00
#
_symmetry.space_group_name_H-M   'P 1'
#
loop_
_entity.id
_entity.type
_entity.pdbx_description
1 polymer ?
#
loop_
_entity_poly.entity_id
_entity_poly.type
_entity_poly.pdbx_seq_one_letter_code
_entity_poly.pdbx_strand_id
1 'polypeptide(L)'
;MTKKTIQQLLQERILILDGGMGTMIQGFRLSEADYRGERFADFPNQIKGNNDVLNITQPDILRNIHRQYLDAGADIFSTNTFNANAISMEDYGMQEFAREMNLAAGRLTRTLADEYMAEHPDRTVFVAGSLGPTNKTASMSPDVSDPAYRAGTYTDLFRAYYEQVDALMDGGVDVILFETTFDTLNAKAGLEAAVQAMDDKGREPPIMLSLTLTGKGGRTFSGQTLGAFLASVQHIPLLSVGLNCSFGAADMKPYLKEMGDLAPLYISAYPNAGLPNQFGQYDETPEKMAGQIKDFIDEGLVNIVGGCCGTTPAHIAHFPELARGKRPNVPAAPPKSDTLWLAGLDLLEVKPENNFLTIGERCNVAVSRKFLRLVKEKKYEEALTIARKQVEDGAQVLDINMDDGLLEAEDEMRIFLNLIASEPDIARVPIMIDSSKWSVVEQGLMCVQGKSIVNSISLKEGEEEFLRHARRVRRLGAATVVMAFDETGQADVFERKIAVCERAYRLLTEKAGFPPQDIIFDPNILAIATGMAEHNGYGLDFIRAVGWIKKNLPGAKVSGGVSNLSFSFRGNNYVREAMHAVFLYHAIREGMDMGIVNPSTSVTYEDIEPSFRTLLEDVILARRPEAAEELITYAQNHSEQESGEQDKVQHDAWRDGSLEERLEYALLKGIGDFLEADLAEALTSYDRAVSLIA
;
A
#
# COMPACT_ATOMS: atom_id res chain seq x y z
N MET A 1 12.00 41.82 -1.31
CA MET A 1 12.48 40.48 -1.68
C MET A 1 11.28 39.56 -1.77
N THR A 2 11.19 38.74 -2.80
CA THR A 2 10.12 37.71 -2.91
C THR A 2 10.28 36.72 -1.77
N LYS A 3 9.23 36.43 -1.00
CA LYS A 3 9.26 35.43 0.07
C LYS A 3 9.62 34.07 -0.53
N LYS A 4 10.58 33.35 0.08
CA LYS A 4 10.95 31.99 -0.35
C LYS A 4 9.82 31.00 -0.04
N THR A 5 9.62 30.05 -0.91
CA THR A 5 8.72 28.92 -0.66
C THR A 5 9.34 27.95 0.35
N ILE A 6 8.50 27.10 0.96
CA ILE A 6 8.98 26.07 1.90
C ILE A 6 9.96 25.09 1.22
N GLN A 7 9.70 24.73 -0.04
CA GLN A 7 10.58 23.86 -0.85
C GLN A 7 11.97 24.50 -1.05
N GLN A 8 12.00 25.81 -1.35
CA GLN A 8 13.29 26.52 -1.50
C GLN A 8 14.09 26.54 -0.19
N LEU A 9 13.43 26.76 0.94
CA LEU A 9 14.11 26.76 2.23
C LEU A 9 14.59 25.36 2.64
N LEU A 10 13.84 24.31 2.36
CA LEU A 10 14.24 22.92 2.63
C LEU A 10 15.49 22.48 1.84
N GLN A 11 15.75 23.08 0.69
CA GLN A 11 16.99 22.86 -0.05
C GLN A 11 18.21 23.56 0.58
N GLU A 12 17.98 24.62 1.33
CA GLU A 12 19.04 25.46 1.90
C GLU A 12 19.41 25.09 3.35
N ARG A 13 18.39 24.72 4.15
CA ARG A 13 18.56 24.48 5.57
C ARG A 13 17.51 23.56 6.17
N ILE A 14 17.80 23.04 7.35
CA ILE A 14 16.81 22.34 8.18
C ILE A 14 15.80 23.36 8.71
N LEU A 15 14.51 23.04 8.66
CA LEU A 15 13.43 23.85 9.20
C LEU A 15 13.01 23.33 10.57
N ILE A 16 12.55 24.25 11.41
CA ILE A 16 12.09 23.96 12.77
C ILE A 16 10.57 23.99 12.79
N LEU A 17 9.96 22.85 13.15
CA LEU A 17 8.55 22.73 13.47
C LEU A 17 8.33 23.06 14.95
N ASP A 18 7.14 23.50 15.30
CA ASP A 18 6.74 23.78 16.70
C ASP A 18 6.71 22.52 17.59
N GLY A 19 6.11 22.63 18.75
CA GLY A 19 6.03 21.57 19.77
C GLY A 19 4.60 21.25 20.20
N GLY A 20 4.47 20.57 21.32
CA GLY A 20 3.21 20.01 21.81
C GLY A 20 2.18 21.08 22.20
N MET A 21 1.19 21.32 21.32
CA MET A 21 0.06 22.22 21.61
C MET A 21 -0.74 21.75 22.83
N GLY A 22 -1.12 20.49 22.88
CA GLY A 22 -1.85 19.92 24.01
C GLY A 22 -1.10 20.04 25.34
N THR A 23 0.24 19.89 25.32
CA THR A 23 1.10 20.08 26.49
C THR A 23 1.01 21.51 27.02
N MET A 24 1.03 22.49 26.14
CA MET A 24 0.92 23.89 26.51
C MET A 24 -0.48 24.25 27.04
N ILE A 25 -1.55 23.75 26.41
CA ILE A 25 -2.93 23.96 26.88
C ILE A 25 -3.14 23.39 28.28
N GLN A 26 -2.62 22.22 28.58
CA GLN A 26 -2.71 21.58 29.91
C GLN A 26 -2.14 22.49 31.03
N GLY A 27 -1.13 23.28 30.71
CA GLY A 27 -0.53 24.24 31.65
C GLY A 27 -1.49 25.31 32.18
N PHE A 28 -2.52 25.66 31.40
CA PHE A 28 -3.54 26.64 31.77
C PHE A 28 -4.62 26.10 32.73
N ARG A 29 -4.74 24.77 32.89
CA ARG A 29 -5.71 24.08 33.76
C ARG A 29 -7.15 24.55 33.59
N LEU A 30 -7.57 24.66 32.32
CA LEU A 30 -8.88 25.18 31.96
C LEU A 30 -10.02 24.37 32.57
N SER A 31 -11.08 25.07 33.05
CA SER A 31 -12.33 24.50 33.54
C SER A 31 -13.32 24.22 32.39
N GLU A 32 -14.41 23.49 32.68
CA GLU A 32 -15.50 23.32 31.72
C GLU A 32 -16.05 24.67 31.23
N ALA A 33 -16.17 25.66 32.12
CA ALA A 33 -16.65 26.99 31.75
C ALA A 33 -15.69 27.69 30.75
N ASP A 34 -14.38 27.51 30.92
CA ASP A 34 -13.37 28.06 30.00
C ASP A 34 -13.49 27.43 28.61
N TYR A 35 -13.70 26.10 28.53
CA TYR A 35 -13.93 25.41 27.27
C TYR A 35 -15.19 25.88 26.56
N ARG A 36 -16.30 26.15 27.33
CA ARG A 36 -17.56 26.63 26.77
C ARG A 36 -17.47 28.06 26.28
N GLY A 37 -16.77 28.90 27.00
CA GLY A 37 -16.77 30.34 26.75
C GLY A 37 -18.23 30.87 26.69
N GLU A 38 -18.43 32.01 26.03
CA GLU A 38 -19.77 32.58 25.80
C GLU A 38 -20.54 31.80 24.72
N ARG A 39 -19.85 31.31 23.68
CA ARG A 39 -20.44 30.70 22.49
C ARG A 39 -21.20 29.39 22.78
N PHE A 40 -20.73 28.63 23.74
CA PHE A 40 -21.27 27.30 24.09
C PHE A 40 -21.73 27.23 25.56
N ALA A 41 -22.08 28.35 26.18
CA ALA A 41 -22.46 28.39 27.59
C ALA A 41 -23.59 27.40 27.92
N ASP A 42 -24.61 27.32 27.06
CA ASP A 42 -25.76 26.44 27.20
C ASP A 42 -25.66 25.12 26.42
N PHE A 43 -24.47 24.75 25.93
CA PHE A 43 -24.29 23.51 25.16
C PHE A 43 -24.60 22.28 26.04
N PRO A 44 -25.39 21.28 25.56
CA PRO A 44 -25.93 20.24 26.42
C PRO A 44 -24.87 19.25 26.93
N ASN A 45 -23.83 19.01 26.16
CA ASN A 45 -22.80 18.02 26.50
C ASN A 45 -21.61 18.65 27.23
N GLN A 46 -20.84 17.83 27.94
CA GLN A 46 -19.56 18.24 28.49
C GLN A 46 -18.53 18.33 27.34
N ILE A 47 -17.81 19.44 27.27
CA ILE A 47 -16.82 19.70 26.21
C ILE A 47 -15.39 19.94 26.73
N LYS A 48 -15.17 19.82 28.05
CA LYS A 48 -13.82 19.86 28.63
C LYS A 48 -12.97 18.74 28.05
N GLY A 49 -11.80 19.10 27.55
CA GLY A 49 -10.88 18.19 26.86
C GLY A 49 -10.94 18.30 25.32
N ASN A 50 -11.99 18.93 24.77
CA ASN A 50 -12.01 19.29 23.36
C ASN A 50 -11.11 20.52 23.13
N ASN A 51 -9.83 20.30 22.91
CA ASN A 51 -8.89 21.39 22.72
C ASN A 51 -9.15 22.19 21.44
N ASP A 52 -9.76 21.58 20.44
CA ASP A 52 -10.01 22.18 19.13
C ASP A 52 -11.09 23.30 19.21
N VAL A 53 -12.02 23.20 20.15
CA VAL A 53 -13.04 24.23 20.38
C VAL A 53 -12.45 25.56 20.90
N LEU A 54 -11.25 25.49 21.51
CA LEU A 54 -10.56 26.66 22.05
C LEU A 54 -10.19 27.69 20.95
N ASN A 55 -10.13 27.28 19.67
CA ASN A 55 -9.99 28.22 18.56
C ASN A 55 -11.14 29.24 18.48
N ILE A 56 -12.31 28.86 19.01
CA ILE A 56 -13.52 29.71 19.06
C ILE A 56 -13.64 30.38 20.43
N THR A 57 -13.40 29.62 21.49
CA THR A 57 -13.73 30.07 22.87
C THR A 57 -12.59 30.75 23.61
N GLN A 58 -11.33 30.39 23.31
CA GLN A 58 -10.12 30.93 23.96
C GLN A 58 -9.02 31.29 22.94
N PRO A 59 -9.29 32.06 21.89
CA PRO A 59 -8.31 32.35 20.84
C PRO A 59 -7.04 33.04 21.35
N ASP A 60 -7.15 33.88 22.38
CA ASP A 60 -5.99 34.58 22.95
C ASP A 60 -4.99 33.63 23.63
N ILE A 61 -5.48 32.56 24.26
CA ILE A 61 -4.60 31.53 24.85
C ILE A 61 -3.82 30.86 23.72
N LEU A 62 -4.48 30.45 22.64
CA LEU A 62 -3.83 29.78 21.52
C LEU A 62 -2.86 30.72 20.80
N ARG A 63 -3.25 31.97 20.57
CA ARG A 63 -2.36 32.98 20.01
C ARG A 63 -1.07 33.15 20.82
N ASN A 64 -1.19 33.16 22.17
CA ASN A 64 -0.04 33.26 23.05
C ASN A 64 0.87 32.02 22.94
N ILE A 65 0.30 30.82 22.89
CA ILE A 65 1.08 29.57 22.73
C ILE A 65 1.83 29.59 21.38
N HIS A 66 1.16 29.88 20.27
CA HIS A 66 1.78 29.95 18.95
C HIS A 66 2.91 31.02 18.93
N ARG A 67 2.69 32.18 19.54
CA ARG A 67 3.72 33.22 19.64
C ARG A 67 4.96 32.74 20.36
N GLN A 68 4.81 32.00 21.47
CA GLN A 68 5.95 31.44 22.21
C GLN A 68 6.77 30.46 21.36
N TYR A 69 6.13 29.63 20.51
CA TYR A 69 6.86 28.75 19.60
C TYR A 69 7.58 29.52 18.48
N LEU A 70 6.97 30.57 17.93
CA LEU A 70 7.63 31.45 16.95
C LEU A 70 8.85 32.15 17.56
N ASP A 71 8.73 32.67 18.79
CA ASP A 71 9.81 33.33 19.54
C ASP A 71 10.92 32.32 19.90
N ALA A 72 10.58 31.03 20.11
CA ALA A 72 11.55 29.94 20.28
C ALA A 72 12.28 29.56 18.98
N GLY A 73 11.83 30.09 17.82
CA GLY A 73 12.51 29.93 16.55
C GLY A 73 11.85 28.95 15.59
N ALA A 74 10.62 28.55 15.81
CA ALA A 74 9.88 27.73 14.84
C ALA A 74 9.71 28.45 13.50
N ASP A 75 9.93 27.73 12.41
CA ASP A 75 9.72 28.15 11.03
C ASP A 75 8.35 27.70 10.51
N ILE A 76 7.86 26.59 11.04
CA ILE A 76 6.57 25.97 10.74
C ILE A 76 5.83 25.84 12.08
N PHE A 77 4.60 26.30 12.16
CA PHE A 77 3.77 26.08 13.32
C PHE A 77 2.38 25.61 12.92
N SER A 78 1.86 24.64 13.67
CA SER A 78 0.65 23.93 13.34
C SER A 78 -0.60 24.56 13.95
N THR A 79 -1.72 24.50 13.22
CA THR A 79 -3.03 24.89 13.77
C THR A 79 -3.46 23.99 14.93
N ASN A 80 -4.25 24.50 15.86
CA ASN A 80 -4.84 23.67 16.93
C ASN A 80 -6.11 22.96 16.40
N THR A 81 -5.93 22.01 15.49
CA THR A 81 -7.02 21.32 14.79
C THR A 81 -6.83 19.81 14.67
N PHE A 82 -6.02 19.25 15.54
CA PHE A 82 -5.65 17.82 15.51
C PHE A 82 -6.86 16.89 15.45
N ASN A 83 -7.92 17.15 16.24
CA ASN A 83 -9.15 16.35 16.27
C ASN A 83 -10.35 17.07 15.64
N ALA A 84 -10.16 18.21 14.97
CA ALA A 84 -11.24 19.05 14.47
C ALA A 84 -11.93 18.48 13.20
N ASN A 85 -12.21 17.18 13.18
CA ASN A 85 -12.99 16.51 12.15
C ASN A 85 -14.33 16.02 12.70
N ALA A 86 -15.32 15.88 11.82
CA ALA A 86 -16.69 15.54 12.22
C ALA A 86 -16.76 14.20 12.99
N ILE A 87 -15.92 13.21 12.64
CA ILE A 87 -15.91 11.89 13.29
C ILE A 87 -15.42 12.00 14.74
N SER A 88 -14.30 12.68 14.99
CA SER A 88 -13.78 12.86 16.36
C SER A 88 -14.65 13.78 17.21
N MET A 89 -15.31 14.74 16.58
CA MET A 89 -16.22 15.68 17.26
C MET A 89 -17.54 15.04 17.70
N GLU A 90 -17.92 13.87 17.16
CA GLU A 90 -19.09 13.10 17.63
C GLU A 90 -19.00 12.76 19.14
N ASP A 91 -17.81 12.52 19.68
CA ASP A 91 -17.60 12.22 21.10
C ASP A 91 -18.09 13.35 22.03
N TYR A 92 -18.12 14.57 21.50
CA TYR A 92 -18.60 15.75 22.22
C TYR A 92 -20.01 16.22 21.75
N GLY A 93 -20.56 15.60 20.70
CA GLY A 93 -21.76 16.07 20.01
C GLY A 93 -21.55 17.38 19.25
N MET A 94 -20.31 17.67 18.85
CA MET A 94 -19.89 18.92 18.21
C MET A 94 -19.50 18.76 16.73
N GLN A 95 -19.90 17.69 16.08
CA GLN A 95 -19.56 17.40 14.67
C GLN A 95 -19.95 18.53 13.71
N GLU A 96 -21.05 19.23 13.98
CA GLU A 96 -21.52 20.35 13.16
C GLU A 96 -20.61 21.60 13.23
N PHE A 97 -19.74 21.67 14.24
CA PHE A 97 -18.83 22.79 14.45
C PHE A 97 -17.41 22.51 13.93
N ALA A 98 -17.15 21.35 13.36
CA ALA A 98 -15.82 20.98 12.85
C ALA A 98 -15.30 22.00 11.84
N ARG A 99 -16.12 22.41 10.86
CA ARG A 99 -15.76 23.43 9.89
C ARG A 99 -15.44 24.79 10.53
N GLU A 100 -16.25 25.25 11.51
CA GLU A 100 -16.06 26.52 12.22
C GLU A 100 -14.72 26.53 12.99
N MET A 101 -14.39 25.41 13.68
CA MET A 101 -13.14 25.26 14.42
C MET A 101 -11.91 25.36 13.51
N ASN A 102 -11.92 24.66 12.39
CA ASN A 102 -10.82 24.67 11.41
C ASN A 102 -10.63 26.05 10.78
N LEU A 103 -11.72 26.70 10.39
CA LEU A 103 -11.67 28.04 9.80
C LEU A 103 -11.15 29.08 10.79
N ALA A 104 -11.60 29.02 12.05
CA ALA A 104 -11.15 29.90 13.12
C ALA A 104 -9.64 29.70 13.39
N ALA A 105 -9.18 28.46 13.48
CA ALA A 105 -7.77 28.11 13.68
C ALA A 105 -6.89 28.62 12.54
N GLY A 106 -7.27 28.36 11.30
CA GLY A 106 -6.53 28.82 10.12
C GLY A 106 -6.40 30.34 10.08
N ARG A 107 -7.48 31.06 10.32
CA ARG A 107 -7.48 32.54 10.35
C ARG A 107 -6.63 33.11 11.48
N LEU A 108 -6.72 32.54 12.67
CA LEU A 108 -5.92 32.95 13.84
C LEU A 108 -4.43 32.80 13.57
N THR A 109 -4.02 31.61 13.09
CA THR A 109 -2.60 31.32 12.82
C THR A 109 -2.09 32.12 11.62
N ARG A 110 -2.89 32.32 10.56
CA ARG A 110 -2.51 33.14 9.41
C ARG A 110 -2.27 34.59 9.81
N THR A 111 -3.20 35.16 10.59
CA THR A 111 -3.06 36.51 11.09
C THR A 111 -1.79 36.68 11.93
N LEU A 112 -1.56 35.75 12.86
CA LEU A 112 -0.36 35.79 13.72
C LEU A 112 0.93 35.66 12.89
N ALA A 113 0.95 34.78 11.87
CA ALA A 113 2.12 34.63 11.02
C ALA A 113 2.43 35.92 10.25
N ASP A 114 1.42 36.59 9.73
CA ASP A 114 1.59 37.84 8.99
C ASP A 114 2.10 38.97 9.88
N GLU A 115 1.55 39.10 11.10
CA GLU A 115 2.03 40.03 12.11
C GLU A 115 3.46 39.73 12.52
N TYR A 116 3.79 38.47 12.81
CA TYR A 116 5.13 38.06 13.21
C TYR A 116 6.17 38.36 12.12
N MET A 117 5.86 38.09 10.87
CA MET A 117 6.75 38.41 9.73
C MET A 117 6.88 39.91 9.47
N ALA A 118 5.85 40.72 9.82
CA ALA A 118 5.96 42.18 9.77
C ALA A 118 6.89 42.71 10.85
N GLU A 119 6.88 42.16 12.06
CA GLU A 119 7.77 42.50 13.15
C GLU A 119 9.22 41.97 12.91
N HIS A 120 9.36 40.85 12.16
CA HIS A 120 10.63 40.18 11.88
C HIS A 120 10.82 39.99 10.37
N PRO A 121 11.19 41.00 9.60
CA PRO A 121 11.23 40.95 8.12
C PRO A 121 12.27 39.96 7.53
N ASP A 122 13.24 39.53 8.33
CA ASP A 122 14.25 38.51 8.02
C ASP A 122 13.75 37.08 8.20
N ARG A 123 12.62 36.89 8.86
CA ARG A 123 11.99 35.59 9.11
C ARG A 123 10.91 35.27 8.07
N THR A 124 10.89 34.04 7.63
CA THR A 124 9.76 33.47 6.87
C THR A 124 9.19 32.31 7.68
N VAL A 125 7.91 32.38 8.03
CA VAL A 125 7.20 31.33 8.78
C VAL A 125 6.02 30.82 7.99
N PHE A 126 5.67 29.56 8.21
CA PHE A 126 4.60 28.85 7.52
C PHE A 126 3.57 28.32 8.51
N VAL A 127 2.31 28.40 8.13
CA VAL A 127 1.18 27.83 8.88
C VAL A 127 0.88 26.44 8.32
N ALA A 128 1.00 25.40 9.14
CA ALA A 128 0.62 24.04 8.81
C ALA A 128 -0.78 23.74 9.37
N GLY A 129 -1.73 23.42 8.48
CA GLY A 129 -3.03 22.91 8.89
C GLY A 129 -2.91 21.48 9.41
N SER A 130 -3.02 21.28 10.71
CA SER A 130 -2.86 19.99 11.37
C SER A 130 -4.10 19.13 11.24
N LEU A 131 -3.93 17.89 10.77
CA LEU A 131 -4.95 16.84 10.69
C LEU A 131 -4.43 15.59 11.39
N GLY A 132 -4.99 15.30 12.56
CA GLY A 132 -4.69 14.07 13.29
C GLY A 132 -5.51 12.87 12.81
N PRO A 133 -5.29 11.69 13.38
CA PRO A 133 -6.10 10.52 13.10
C PRO A 133 -7.52 10.68 13.68
N THR A 134 -8.47 9.94 13.11
CA THR A 134 -9.81 9.81 13.69
C THR A 134 -9.83 8.72 14.76
N ASN A 135 -10.86 8.75 15.63
CA ASN A 135 -11.12 7.69 16.60
C ASN A 135 -11.74 6.42 15.99
N LYS A 136 -12.05 6.43 14.68
CA LYS A 136 -12.52 5.29 13.89
C LYS A 136 -11.47 4.92 12.83
N THR A 137 -11.31 3.62 12.60
CA THR A 137 -10.36 3.09 11.61
C THR A 137 -11.08 2.31 10.51
N ALA A 138 -10.57 2.41 9.28
CA ALA A 138 -11.12 1.69 8.14
C ALA A 138 -10.43 0.33 7.91
N SER A 139 -9.22 0.12 8.42
CA SER A 139 -8.48 -1.13 8.21
C SER A 139 -8.68 -2.17 9.33
N MET A 140 -9.19 -1.76 10.49
CA MET A 140 -9.32 -2.64 11.66
C MET A 140 -10.75 -2.65 12.20
N SER A 141 -11.18 -3.81 12.70
CA SER A 141 -12.43 -3.92 13.46
C SER A 141 -12.22 -3.52 14.92
N PRO A 142 -13.11 -2.71 15.51
CA PRO A 142 -13.15 -2.50 16.96
C PRO A 142 -13.83 -3.67 17.70
N ASP A 143 -14.48 -4.59 17.00
CA ASP A 143 -15.17 -5.77 17.55
C ASP A 143 -14.41 -7.04 17.19
N VAL A 144 -13.82 -7.67 18.19
CA VAL A 144 -13.08 -8.94 18.03
C VAL A 144 -13.99 -10.08 17.57
N SER A 145 -15.28 -10.02 17.89
CA SER A 145 -16.26 -11.05 17.49
C SER A 145 -16.75 -10.88 16.05
N ASP A 146 -16.56 -9.70 15.44
CA ASP A 146 -16.87 -9.43 14.04
C ASP A 146 -15.67 -8.76 13.33
N PRO A 147 -14.68 -9.53 12.90
CA PRO A 147 -13.50 -8.99 12.23
C PRO A 147 -13.79 -8.27 10.91
N ALA A 148 -14.94 -8.52 10.27
CA ALA A 148 -15.36 -7.85 9.04
C ALA A 148 -15.97 -6.46 9.28
N TYR A 149 -16.41 -6.18 10.51
CA TYR A 149 -17.02 -4.89 10.85
C TYR A 149 -16.00 -3.72 10.80
N ARG A 150 -16.46 -2.56 10.39
CA ARG A 150 -15.70 -1.29 10.47
C ARG A 150 -16.58 -0.20 11.05
N ALA A 151 -16.07 0.51 12.05
CA ALA A 151 -16.79 1.62 12.70
C ALA A 151 -16.88 2.87 11.81
N GLY A 152 -15.98 3.01 10.87
CA GLY A 152 -15.95 4.07 9.85
C GLY A 152 -15.56 3.50 8.50
N THR A 153 -16.24 3.95 7.44
CA THR A 153 -15.91 3.58 6.07
C THR A 153 -14.88 4.55 5.47
N TYR A 154 -14.23 4.14 4.38
CA TYR A 154 -13.36 5.02 3.60
C TYR A 154 -14.09 6.32 3.21
N THR A 155 -15.35 6.21 2.78
CA THR A 155 -16.17 7.36 2.38
C THR A 155 -16.47 8.31 3.55
N ASP A 156 -16.72 7.78 4.76
CA ASP A 156 -16.95 8.61 5.94
C ASP A 156 -15.68 9.39 6.30
N LEU A 157 -14.53 8.74 6.27
CA LEU A 157 -13.23 9.35 6.51
C LEU A 157 -12.90 10.41 5.45
N PHE A 158 -13.11 10.08 4.17
CA PHE A 158 -12.93 11.03 3.08
C PHE A 158 -13.75 12.32 3.30
N ARG A 159 -15.03 12.20 3.63
CA ARG A 159 -15.91 13.35 3.88
C ARG A 159 -15.43 14.20 5.06
N ALA A 160 -15.07 13.56 6.17
CA ALA A 160 -14.59 14.25 7.37
C ALA A 160 -13.28 15.01 7.12
N TYR A 161 -12.32 14.38 6.44
CA TYR A 161 -11.06 15.05 6.08
C TYR A 161 -11.22 16.10 4.99
N TYR A 162 -12.13 15.90 4.03
CA TYR A 162 -12.42 16.92 3.01
C TYR A 162 -12.93 18.22 3.65
N GLU A 163 -13.92 18.14 4.55
CA GLU A 163 -14.44 19.30 5.27
C GLU A 163 -13.34 20.01 6.06
N GLN A 164 -12.47 19.26 6.72
CA GLN A 164 -11.38 19.80 7.52
C GLN A 164 -10.35 20.52 6.63
N VAL A 165 -9.87 19.90 5.56
CA VAL A 165 -8.90 20.48 4.62
C VAL A 165 -9.50 21.71 3.92
N ASP A 166 -10.77 21.63 3.45
CA ASP A 166 -11.47 22.72 2.80
C ASP A 166 -11.51 23.96 3.70
N ALA A 167 -11.87 23.80 4.97
CA ALA A 167 -11.94 24.88 5.94
C ALA A 167 -10.56 25.45 6.30
N LEU A 168 -9.54 24.61 6.46
CA LEU A 168 -8.17 25.05 6.71
C LEU A 168 -7.60 25.86 5.54
N MET A 169 -7.86 25.42 4.31
CA MET A 169 -7.48 26.17 3.10
C MET A 169 -8.18 27.55 3.03
N ASP A 170 -9.48 27.64 3.40
CA ASP A 170 -10.20 28.90 3.54
C ASP A 170 -9.63 29.78 4.66
N GLY A 171 -9.07 29.15 5.70
CA GLY A 171 -8.38 29.80 6.79
C GLY A 171 -7.02 30.37 6.42
N GLY A 172 -6.46 29.99 5.27
CA GLY A 172 -5.22 30.52 4.72
C GLY A 172 -3.95 29.79 5.15
N VAL A 173 -4.02 28.48 5.46
CA VAL A 173 -2.84 27.67 5.75
C VAL A 173 -1.91 27.57 4.52
N ASP A 174 -0.60 27.44 4.79
CA ASP A 174 0.43 27.31 3.76
C ASP A 174 0.74 25.83 3.41
N VAL A 175 0.51 24.93 4.34
CA VAL A 175 0.84 23.50 4.27
C VAL A 175 -0.30 22.69 4.87
N ILE A 176 -0.58 21.51 4.30
CA ILE A 176 -1.48 20.51 4.91
C ILE A 176 -0.60 19.46 5.61
N LEU A 177 -0.80 19.28 6.91
CA LEU A 177 -0.01 18.37 7.74
C LEU A 177 -0.90 17.24 8.27
N PHE A 178 -0.80 16.05 7.66
CA PHE A 178 -1.30 14.82 8.27
C PHE A 178 -0.27 14.31 9.28
N GLU A 179 -0.67 14.17 10.52
CA GLU A 179 0.25 13.77 11.59
C GLU A 179 -0.30 12.67 12.47
N THR A 180 0.62 11.93 13.14
CA THR A 180 0.30 10.81 14.02
C THR A 180 -0.50 9.71 13.29
N THR A 181 -0.24 9.56 12.00
CA THR A 181 -0.93 8.57 11.16
C THR A 181 -0.53 7.17 11.61
N PHE A 182 -1.51 6.35 11.99
CA PHE A 182 -1.30 4.96 12.45
C PHE A 182 -2.06 3.92 11.61
N ASP A 183 -3.03 4.35 10.79
CA ASP A 183 -3.81 3.54 9.87
C ASP A 183 -3.65 4.07 8.45
N THR A 184 -3.04 3.25 7.58
CA THR A 184 -2.74 3.67 6.20
C THR A 184 -4.00 3.86 5.34
N LEU A 185 -5.07 3.10 5.60
CA LEU A 185 -6.31 3.28 4.85
C LEU A 185 -6.99 4.60 5.20
N ASN A 186 -6.95 5.01 6.49
CA ASN A 186 -7.37 6.33 6.92
C ASN A 186 -6.52 7.43 6.24
N ALA A 187 -5.19 7.23 6.18
CA ALA A 187 -4.30 8.17 5.49
C ALA A 187 -4.65 8.31 4.01
N LYS A 188 -4.90 7.20 3.30
CA LYS A 188 -5.31 7.23 1.88
C LYS A 188 -6.59 8.01 1.67
N ALA A 189 -7.60 7.81 2.52
CA ALA A 189 -8.86 8.56 2.47
C ALA A 189 -8.63 10.07 2.71
N GLY A 190 -7.80 10.42 3.69
CA GLY A 190 -7.45 11.81 3.99
C GLY A 190 -6.65 12.49 2.88
N LEU A 191 -5.66 11.79 2.33
CA LEU A 191 -4.84 12.29 1.23
C LEU A 191 -5.67 12.49 -0.05
N GLU A 192 -6.57 11.56 -0.37
CA GLU A 192 -7.52 11.74 -1.48
C GLU A 192 -8.42 12.95 -1.25
N ALA A 193 -8.94 13.11 -0.03
CA ALA A 193 -9.77 14.25 0.34
C ALA A 193 -9.02 15.59 0.19
N ALA A 194 -7.73 15.62 0.58
CA ALA A 194 -6.89 16.81 0.42
C ALA A 194 -6.70 17.16 -1.06
N VAL A 195 -6.37 16.19 -1.90
CA VAL A 195 -6.22 16.41 -3.35
C VAL A 195 -7.55 16.89 -3.97
N GLN A 196 -8.69 16.32 -3.55
CA GLN A 196 -10.00 16.77 -4.03
C GLN A 196 -10.29 18.22 -3.64
N ALA A 197 -10.03 18.60 -2.38
CA ALA A 197 -10.22 19.98 -1.93
C ALA A 197 -9.29 20.97 -2.66
N MET A 198 -8.07 20.54 -2.99
CA MET A 198 -7.13 21.33 -3.80
C MET A 198 -7.63 21.53 -5.23
N ASP A 199 -8.11 20.46 -5.87
CA ASP A 199 -8.69 20.51 -7.22
C ASP A 199 -9.87 21.47 -7.26
N ASP A 200 -10.80 21.38 -6.29
CA ASP A 200 -12.01 22.21 -6.20
C ASP A 200 -11.70 23.70 -5.96
N LYS A 201 -10.60 23.99 -5.25
CA LYS A 201 -10.18 25.39 -4.95
C LYS A 201 -9.16 25.95 -5.93
N GLY A 202 -8.58 25.13 -6.80
CA GLY A 202 -7.49 25.55 -7.71
C GLY A 202 -6.24 26.04 -6.96
N ARG A 203 -5.95 25.49 -5.78
CA ARG A 203 -4.76 25.80 -4.95
C ARG A 203 -4.14 24.48 -4.48
N GLU A 204 -2.84 24.39 -4.52
CA GLU A 204 -2.08 23.17 -4.21
C GLU A 204 -1.07 23.43 -3.06
N PRO A 205 -1.53 23.65 -1.81
CA PRO A 205 -0.59 23.70 -0.69
C PRO A 205 0.15 22.35 -0.58
N PRO A 206 1.48 22.37 -0.30
CA PRO A 206 2.23 21.12 -0.14
C PRO A 206 1.70 20.30 1.02
N ILE A 207 1.77 18.96 0.88
CA ILE A 207 1.31 18.01 1.89
C ILE A 207 2.52 17.43 2.62
N MET A 208 2.51 17.50 3.94
CA MET A 208 3.40 16.76 4.84
C MET A 208 2.62 15.59 5.46
N LEU A 209 3.27 14.42 5.55
CA LEU A 209 2.67 13.22 6.12
C LEU A 209 3.61 12.65 7.19
N SER A 210 3.11 12.47 8.40
CA SER A 210 3.89 11.93 9.51
C SER A 210 3.20 10.73 10.16
N LEU A 211 3.98 9.66 10.34
CA LEU A 211 3.52 8.40 10.93
C LEU A 211 3.81 8.36 12.42
N THR A 212 3.05 7.50 13.08
CA THR A 212 3.37 6.97 14.40
C THR A 212 3.52 5.45 14.31
N LEU A 213 4.60 4.92 14.91
CA LEU A 213 4.90 3.50 14.90
C LEU A 213 4.58 2.87 16.25
N THR A 214 4.25 1.58 16.26
CA THR A 214 3.96 0.83 17.48
C THR A 214 5.15 -0.03 17.89
N GLY A 215 5.59 0.14 19.13
CA GLY A 215 6.60 -0.71 19.74
C GLY A 215 7.90 -0.83 18.95
N LYS A 216 8.80 -1.71 19.39
CA LYS A 216 10.11 -1.94 18.76
C LYS A 216 10.04 -2.71 17.43
N GLY A 217 8.85 -3.06 16.97
CA GLY A 217 8.65 -3.76 15.69
C GLY A 217 8.71 -2.86 14.46
N GLY A 218 8.70 -1.53 14.61
CA GLY A 218 8.80 -0.56 13.51
C GLY A 218 7.63 -0.62 12.52
N ARG A 219 6.44 -1.05 12.98
CA ARG A 219 5.24 -1.13 12.16
C ARG A 219 4.22 -0.08 12.58
N THR A 220 3.35 0.33 11.66
CA THR A 220 2.14 1.10 11.98
C THR A 220 1.22 0.28 12.88
N PHE A 221 0.25 0.90 13.53
CA PHE A 221 -0.74 0.17 14.33
C PHE A 221 -1.59 -0.78 13.46
N SER A 222 -1.83 -0.42 12.21
CA SER A 222 -2.47 -1.29 11.21
C SER A 222 -1.55 -2.38 10.62
N GLY A 223 -0.32 -2.52 11.13
CA GLY A 223 0.59 -3.65 10.88
C GLY A 223 1.61 -3.46 9.75
N GLN A 224 1.58 -2.36 8.99
CA GLN A 224 2.50 -2.16 7.87
C GLN A 224 3.93 -1.81 8.30
N THR A 225 4.91 -2.32 7.54
CA THR A 225 6.30 -1.84 7.57
C THR A 225 6.41 -0.43 6.98
N LEU A 226 7.52 0.27 7.23
CA LEU A 226 7.78 1.59 6.63
C LEU A 226 7.78 1.53 5.10
N GLY A 227 8.41 0.51 4.51
CA GLY A 227 8.41 0.32 3.06
C GLY A 227 7.01 0.10 2.48
N ALA A 228 6.18 -0.71 3.14
CA ALA A 228 4.79 -0.94 2.73
C ALA A 228 3.94 0.34 2.83
N PHE A 229 4.11 1.10 3.90
CA PHE A 229 3.45 2.39 4.05
C PHE A 229 3.84 3.35 2.92
N LEU A 230 5.13 3.54 2.67
CA LEU A 230 5.62 4.41 1.60
C LEU A 230 5.06 4.00 0.22
N ALA A 231 5.07 2.70 -0.10
CA ALA A 231 4.47 2.18 -1.33
C ALA A 231 2.97 2.53 -1.45
N SER A 232 2.25 2.50 -0.32
CA SER A 232 0.80 2.73 -0.28
C SER A 232 0.39 4.19 -0.48
N VAL A 233 1.29 5.17 -0.21
CA VAL A 233 0.99 6.61 -0.26
C VAL A 233 1.75 7.38 -1.34
N GLN A 234 2.71 6.75 -2.04
CA GLN A 234 3.57 7.42 -3.03
C GLN A 234 2.84 7.98 -4.27
N HIS A 235 1.58 7.60 -4.48
CA HIS A 235 0.75 8.09 -5.59
C HIS A 235 0.30 9.56 -5.41
N ILE A 236 0.42 10.08 -4.19
CA ILE A 236 0.13 11.48 -3.86
C ILE A 236 1.45 12.28 -3.83
N PRO A 237 1.49 13.49 -4.40
CA PRO A 237 2.67 14.34 -4.36
C PRO A 237 2.89 14.92 -2.96
N LEU A 238 3.66 14.22 -2.14
CA LEU A 238 4.02 14.67 -0.79
C LEU A 238 5.26 15.57 -0.83
N LEU A 239 5.30 16.59 0.04
CA LEU A 239 6.49 17.39 0.31
C LEU A 239 7.46 16.61 1.20
N SER A 240 6.95 16.05 2.28
CA SER A 240 7.74 15.30 3.25
C SER A 240 6.98 14.10 3.80
N VAL A 241 7.75 13.12 4.24
CA VAL A 241 7.28 12.03 5.08
C VAL A 241 8.09 12.03 6.37
N GLY A 242 7.53 11.55 7.47
CA GLY A 242 8.26 11.61 8.73
C GLY A 242 7.66 10.75 9.82
N LEU A 243 8.22 10.90 11.00
CA LEU A 243 7.80 10.22 12.22
C LEU A 243 7.51 11.22 13.32
N ASN A 244 6.43 11.00 14.06
CA ASN A 244 6.14 11.76 15.27
C ASN A 244 5.46 10.91 16.33
N CYS A 245 5.45 11.44 17.55
CA CYS A 245 4.84 10.77 18.68
C CYS A 245 5.48 9.38 18.97
N SER A 246 4.80 8.46 19.63
CA SER A 246 5.18 7.07 19.99
C SER A 246 6.48 6.91 20.75
N PHE A 247 7.55 7.53 20.31
CA PHE A 247 8.91 7.36 20.85
C PHE A 247 9.51 8.68 21.33
N GLY A 248 10.51 8.58 22.22
CA GLY A 248 11.53 9.59 22.35
C GLY A 248 12.49 9.59 21.15
N ALA A 249 13.31 10.63 21.05
CA ALA A 249 14.18 10.79 19.89
C ALA A 249 15.16 9.63 19.69
N ALA A 250 15.73 9.09 20.75
CA ALA A 250 16.70 8.00 20.64
C ALA A 250 16.12 6.73 20.00
N ASP A 251 14.88 6.36 20.36
CA ASP A 251 14.21 5.18 19.84
C ASP A 251 13.70 5.37 18.40
N MET A 252 13.46 6.62 17.98
CA MET A 252 12.99 6.98 16.64
C MET A 252 14.10 6.89 15.57
N LYS A 253 15.35 7.10 15.96
CA LYS A 253 16.52 7.23 15.07
C LYS A 253 16.69 6.09 14.04
N PRO A 254 16.60 4.79 14.40
CA PRO A 254 16.75 3.71 13.45
C PRO A 254 15.73 3.77 12.30
N TYR A 255 14.49 4.13 12.63
CA TYR A 255 13.40 4.22 11.66
C TYR A 255 13.50 5.44 10.74
N LEU A 256 14.05 6.56 11.26
CA LEU A 256 14.37 7.72 10.42
C LEU A 256 15.44 7.39 9.40
N LYS A 257 16.43 6.59 9.75
CA LYS A 257 17.46 6.13 8.83
C LYS A 257 16.85 5.25 7.73
N GLU A 258 16.06 4.24 8.10
CA GLU A 258 15.35 3.38 7.15
C GLU A 258 14.46 4.21 6.21
N MET A 259 13.71 5.16 6.75
CA MET A 259 12.85 6.05 5.97
C MET A 259 13.66 6.92 4.99
N GLY A 260 14.80 7.47 5.43
CA GLY A 260 15.70 8.26 4.60
C GLY A 260 16.32 7.46 3.45
N ASP A 261 16.58 6.16 3.66
CA ASP A 261 17.11 5.26 2.63
C ASP A 261 16.05 4.90 1.58
N LEU A 262 14.76 4.89 1.94
CA LEU A 262 13.65 4.47 1.10
C LEU A 262 12.89 5.62 0.42
N ALA A 263 12.72 6.76 1.10
CA ALA A 263 11.82 7.82 0.66
C ALA A 263 12.51 8.86 -0.21
N PRO A 264 12.03 9.10 -1.46
CA PRO A 264 12.51 10.18 -2.32
C PRO A 264 11.85 11.53 -1.94
N LEU A 265 11.71 11.79 -0.64
CA LEU A 265 10.98 12.92 -0.05
C LEU A 265 11.84 13.56 1.06
N TYR A 266 11.50 14.78 1.43
CA TYR A 266 12.07 15.38 2.64
C TYR A 266 11.61 14.60 3.88
N ILE A 267 12.48 14.51 4.90
CA ILE A 267 12.22 13.76 6.12
C ILE A 267 11.93 14.71 7.29
N SER A 268 10.82 14.48 7.99
CA SER A 268 10.47 15.21 9.21
C SER A 268 10.52 14.29 10.46
N ALA A 269 10.95 14.85 11.59
CA ALA A 269 10.98 14.15 12.87
C ALA A 269 10.59 15.08 14.02
N TYR A 270 9.54 14.72 14.75
CA TYR A 270 9.11 15.45 15.95
C TYR A 270 8.67 14.48 17.04
N PRO A 271 9.67 13.93 17.80
CA PRO A 271 9.45 12.97 18.87
C PRO A 271 8.81 13.59 20.12
N ASN A 272 8.37 12.74 21.04
CA ASN A 272 7.97 13.13 22.38
C ASN A 272 9.19 13.52 23.22
N ALA A 273 8.97 14.29 24.29
CA ALA A 273 9.96 14.55 25.33
C ALA A 273 10.14 13.30 26.23
N GLY A 274 10.67 12.22 25.63
CA GLY A 274 10.75 10.89 26.22
C GLY A 274 9.43 10.11 26.16
N LEU A 275 9.29 9.08 27.00
CA LEU A 275 8.05 8.32 27.16
C LEU A 275 7.28 8.85 28.39
N PRO A 276 5.94 8.75 28.40
CA PRO A 276 5.16 9.15 29.56
C PRO A 276 5.50 8.25 30.77
N ASN A 277 5.65 8.87 31.94
CA ASN A 277 5.84 8.18 33.20
C ASN A 277 4.52 7.55 33.70
N GLN A 278 4.52 6.87 34.84
CA GLN A 278 3.34 6.24 35.44
C GLN A 278 2.16 7.19 35.71
N PHE A 279 2.40 8.52 35.71
CA PHE A 279 1.39 9.57 35.90
C PHE A 279 0.99 10.21 34.56
N GLY A 280 1.48 9.69 33.41
CA GLY A 280 1.24 10.25 32.09
C GLY A 280 1.99 11.56 31.80
N GLN A 281 3.01 11.89 32.63
CA GLN A 281 3.84 13.10 32.46
C GLN A 281 5.12 12.77 31.68
N TYR A 282 5.64 13.76 30.96
CA TYR A 282 6.89 13.66 30.20
C TYR A 282 8.01 14.35 30.96
N ASP A 283 9.07 13.61 31.24
CA ASP A 283 10.15 14.05 32.16
C ASP A 283 11.48 14.34 31.44
N GLU A 284 11.52 14.22 30.10
CA GLU A 284 12.74 14.51 29.37
C GLU A 284 12.98 16.01 29.27
N THR A 285 14.18 16.44 29.74
CA THR A 285 14.53 17.87 29.77
C THR A 285 14.88 18.40 28.36
N PRO A 286 14.74 19.73 28.13
CA PRO A 286 15.14 20.37 26.88
C PRO A 286 16.57 20.02 26.43
N GLU A 287 17.52 20.01 27.35
CA GLU A 287 18.95 19.74 27.08
C GLU A 287 19.16 18.28 26.63
N LYS A 288 18.47 17.33 27.29
CA LYS A 288 18.59 15.92 26.95
C LYS A 288 18.01 15.65 25.57
N MET A 289 16.81 16.15 25.29
CA MET A 289 16.19 16.03 23.97
C MET A 289 17.04 16.70 22.90
N ALA A 290 17.58 17.90 23.16
CA ALA A 290 18.46 18.60 22.24
C ALA A 290 19.70 17.76 21.85
N GLY A 291 20.28 17.04 22.82
CA GLY A 291 21.40 16.12 22.57
C GLY A 291 21.03 15.01 21.59
N GLN A 292 19.83 14.44 21.69
CA GLN A 292 19.35 13.39 20.81
C GLN A 292 18.95 13.92 19.42
N ILE A 293 18.32 15.09 19.34
CA ILE A 293 17.99 15.76 18.07
C ILE A 293 19.28 16.16 17.32
N LYS A 294 20.32 16.53 18.05
CA LYS A 294 21.65 16.81 17.48
C LYS A 294 22.18 15.62 16.68
N ASP A 295 21.95 14.40 17.14
CA ASP A 295 22.35 13.20 16.39
C ASP A 295 21.61 13.08 15.05
N PHE A 296 20.29 13.40 14.99
CA PHE A 296 19.55 13.41 13.72
C PHE A 296 20.13 14.41 12.72
N ILE A 297 20.49 15.58 13.23
CA ILE A 297 21.04 16.68 12.44
C ILE A 297 22.46 16.37 11.96
N ASP A 298 23.32 15.90 12.86
CA ASP A 298 24.73 15.62 12.55
C ASP A 298 24.91 14.44 11.59
N GLU A 299 24.00 13.45 11.65
CA GLU A 299 23.97 12.30 10.73
C GLU A 299 23.22 12.61 9.42
N GLY A 300 22.65 13.81 9.27
CA GLY A 300 21.96 14.21 8.05
C GLY A 300 20.67 13.42 7.79
N LEU A 301 19.93 13.03 8.84
CA LEU A 301 18.75 12.18 8.73
C LEU A 301 17.46 12.98 8.44
N VAL A 302 17.45 14.29 8.63
CA VAL A 302 16.24 15.10 8.68
C VAL A 302 16.35 16.40 7.88
N ASN A 303 15.17 16.87 7.43
CA ASN A 303 14.98 18.19 6.81
C ASN A 303 14.13 19.10 7.70
N ILE A 304 13.28 18.51 8.54
CA ILE A 304 12.39 19.21 9.47
C ILE A 304 12.50 18.53 10.82
N VAL A 305 12.72 19.31 11.88
CA VAL A 305 12.74 18.84 13.27
C VAL A 305 11.81 19.66 14.13
N GLY A 306 11.14 19.01 15.07
CA GLY A 306 10.23 19.66 16.01
C GLY A 306 10.02 18.79 17.24
N GLY A 307 8.91 19.04 17.93
CA GLY A 307 8.52 18.27 19.11
C GLY A 307 7.05 17.89 19.10
N CYS A 308 6.71 16.82 19.82
CA CYS A 308 5.35 16.35 20.02
C CYS A 308 4.99 16.39 21.52
N CYS A 309 4.37 15.34 22.05
CA CYS A 309 3.91 15.31 23.44
C CYS A 309 5.05 15.61 24.45
N GLY A 310 4.73 16.41 25.47
CA GLY A 310 5.68 16.82 26.51
C GLY A 310 6.65 17.93 26.11
N THR A 311 6.74 18.31 24.83
CA THR A 311 7.62 19.38 24.40
C THR A 311 7.01 20.76 24.60
N THR A 312 7.85 21.74 24.92
CA THR A 312 7.51 23.13 25.20
C THR A 312 8.39 24.07 24.37
N PRO A 313 8.11 25.38 24.34
CA PRO A 313 9.01 26.35 23.71
C PRO A 313 10.46 26.28 24.18
N ALA A 314 10.71 25.87 25.42
CA ALA A 314 12.07 25.67 25.94
C ALA A 314 12.82 24.53 25.23
N HIS A 315 12.11 23.45 24.84
CA HIS A 315 12.70 22.37 24.02
C HIS A 315 13.03 22.86 22.62
N ILE A 316 12.08 23.55 21.96
CA ILE A 316 12.22 24.02 20.58
C ILE A 316 13.35 25.06 20.47
N ALA A 317 13.54 25.91 21.48
CA ALA A 317 14.55 26.98 21.48
C ALA A 317 16.01 26.49 21.27
N HIS A 318 16.30 25.22 21.54
CA HIS A 318 17.59 24.62 21.25
C HIS A 318 17.82 24.27 19.78
N PHE A 319 16.77 23.98 19.03
CA PHE A 319 16.90 23.39 17.69
C PHE A 319 17.45 24.35 16.62
N PRO A 320 17.09 25.66 16.60
CA PRO A 320 17.66 26.59 15.62
C PRO A 320 19.19 26.69 15.68
N GLU A 321 19.78 26.66 16.86
CA GLU A 321 21.24 26.68 17.04
C GLU A 321 21.89 25.38 16.55
N LEU A 322 21.29 24.24 16.86
CA LEU A 322 21.76 22.92 16.43
C LEU A 322 21.71 22.78 14.89
N ALA A 323 20.68 23.34 14.25
CA ALA A 323 20.48 23.29 12.79
C ALA A 323 21.35 24.31 12.02
N ARG A 324 21.89 25.33 12.70
CA ARG A 324 22.63 26.41 12.05
C ARG A 324 23.85 25.90 11.27
N GLY A 325 23.87 26.16 9.96
CA GLY A 325 24.97 25.76 9.07
C GLY A 325 25.07 24.26 8.81
N LYS A 326 24.12 23.47 9.26
CA LYS A 326 24.06 22.04 8.99
C LYS A 326 23.35 21.77 7.66
N ARG A 327 23.80 20.73 6.95
CA ARG A 327 23.19 20.29 5.71
C ARG A 327 21.92 19.48 6.00
N PRO A 328 20.79 19.79 5.34
CA PRO A 328 19.60 18.96 5.42
C PRO A 328 19.84 17.59 4.78
N ASN A 329 18.99 16.62 5.10
CA ASN A 329 18.97 15.33 4.40
C ASN A 329 18.79 15.53 2.89
N VAL A 330 19.49 14.71 2.11
CA VAL A 330 19.27 14.63 0.66
C VAL A 330 18.29 13.50 0.40
N PRO A 331 17.08 13.78 -0.12
CA PRO A 331 16.11 12.74 -0.41
C PRO A 331 16.72 11.59 -1.23
N ALA A 332 16.31 10.35 -0.91
CA ALA A 332 16.73 9.19 -1.69
C ALA A 332 16.36 9.35 -3.17
N ALA A 333 17.08 8.67 -4.03
CA ALA A 333 16.67 8.60 -5.43
C ALA A 333 15.29 7.88 -5.51
N PRO A 334 14.36 8.34 -6.36
CA PRO A 334 13.12 7.62 -6.58
C PRO A 334 13.43 6.19 -7.05
N PRO A 335 12.55 5.22 -6.76
CA PRO A 335 12.69 3.87 -7.29
C PRO A 335 12.93 3.92 -8.80
N LYS A 336 13.74 2.97 -9.32
CA LYS A 336 13.97 2.89 -10.77
C LYS A 336 12.63 2.82 -11.51
N SER A 337 12.55 3.44 -12.67
CA SER A 337 11.33 3.50 -13.49
C SER A 337 10.80 2.15 -13.97
N ASP A 338 11.56 1.07 -13.74
CA ASP A 338 11.20 -0.32 -14.04
C ASP A 338 10.86 -1.14 -12.79
N THR A 339 10.86 -0.53 -11.59
CA THR A 339 10.53 -1.20 -10.34
C THR A 339 9.09 -0.87 -9.92
N LEU A 340 8.22 -1.88 -9.92
CA LEU A 340 6.88 -1.77 -9.37
C LEU A 340 6.93 -2.10 -7.86
N TRP A 341 6.46 -1.19 -7.04
CA TRP A 341 6.22 -1.42 -5.62
C TRP A 341 4.76 -1.80 -5.40
N LEU A 342 4.52 -2.93 -4.73
CA LEU A 342 3.23 -3.37 -4.22
C LEU A 342 3.32 -3.53 -2.71
N ALA A 343 2.20 -3.51 -2.01
CA ALA A 343 2.20 -3.68 -0.57
C ALA A 343 0.92 -4.35 -0.05
N GLY A 344 1.12 -5.34 0.81
CA GLY A 344 0.19 -5.71 1.86
C GLY A 344 0.63 -5.06 3.17
N LEU A 345 0.87 -5.84 4.21
CA LEU A 345 1.58 -5.37 5.41
C LEU A 345 3.09 -5.28 5.18
N ASP A 346 3.62 -6.02 4.22
CA ASP A 346 5.01 -5.97 3.80
C ASP A 346 5.15 -5.39 2.39
N LEU A 347 6.31 -4.80 2.11
CA LEU A 347 6.64 -4.31 0.78
C LEU A 347 7.00 -5.47 -0.15
N LEU A 348 6.44 -5.48 -1.34
CA LEU A 348 6.83 -6.34 -2.45
C LEU A 348 7.39 -5.51 -3.60
N GLU A 349 8.67 -5.68 -3.89
CA GLU A 349 9.32 -5.06 -5.05
C GLU A 349 9.31 -6.01 -6.23
N VAL A 350 8.79 -5.55 -7.37
CA VAL A 350 8.81 -6.27 -8.65
C VAL A 350 9.76 -5.55 -9.58
N LYS A 351 10.96 -6.08 -9.74
CA LYS A 351 12.06 -5.53 -10.52
C LYS A 351 12.65 -6.57 -11.47
N PRO A 352 13.38 -6.15 -12.52
CA PRO A 352 13.88 -7.08 -13.54
C PRO A 352 14.76 -8.22 -13.01
N GLU A 353 15.42 -8.00 -11.87
CA GLU A 353 16.30 -8.98 -11.25
C GLU A 353 15.55 -10.03 -10.42
N ASN A 354 14.25 -9.82 -10.15
CA ASN A 354 13.44 -10.81 -9.44
C ASN A 354 13.06 -11.98 -10.36
N ASN A 355 12.83 -13.13 -9.73
CA ASN A 355 12.19 -14.25 -10.39
C ASN A 355 10.72 -13.94 -10.71
N PHE A 356 10.07 -14.82 -11.49
CA PHE A 356 8.66 -14.76 -11.81
C PHE A 356 7.79 -14.65 -10.54
N LEU A 357 6.81 -13.74 -10.58
CA LEU A 357 5.93 -13.50 -9.45
C LEU A 357 4.64 -14.31 -9.59
N THR A 358 4.33 -15.09 -8.56
CA THR A 358 3.14 -15.96 -8.50
C THR A 358 1.96 -15.20 -7.90
N ILE A 359 0.87 -15.09 -8.69
CA ILE A 359 -0.42 -14.58 -8.24
C ILE A 359 -1.36 -15.76 -8.03
N GLY A 360 -1.83 -15.96 -6.79
CA GLY A 360 -2.67 -17.10 -6.42
C GLY A 360 -4.13 -16.95 -6.90
N GLU A 361 -4.63 -17.92 -7.70
CA GLU A 361 -5.96 -17.88 -8.35
C GLU A 361 -7.10 -18.52 -7.54
N ARG A 362 -6.85 -19.10 -6.35
CA ARG A 362 -7.84 -19.96 -5.68
C ARG A 362 -8.90 -19.21 -4.86
N CYS A 363 -8.74 -17.91 -4.65
CA CYS A 363 -9.77 -17.05 -4.06
C CYS A 363 -10.62 -16.34 -5.14
N ASN A 364 -10.76 -16.97 -6.29
CA ASN A 364 -11.58 -16.50 -7.40
C ASN A 364 -12.79 -17.46 -7.58
N VAL A 365 -14.01 -16.94 -7.43
CA VAL A 365 -15.26 -17.72 -7.50
C VAL A 365 -15.50 -18.35 -8.88
N ALA A 366 -14.96 -17.76 -9.95
CA ALA A 366 -15.07 -18.31 -11.30
C ALA A 366 -14.13 -19.51 -11.53
N VAL A 367 -13.02 -19.58 -10.81
CA VAL A 367 -11.99 -20.61 -10.94
C VAL A 367 -12.16 -21.72 -9.91
N SER A 368 -12.45 -21.38 -8.65
CA SER A 368 -12.51 -22.32 -7.53
C SER A 368 -13.94 -22.62 -7.09
N ARG A 369 -14.47 -23.80 -7.46
CA ARG A 369 -15.80 -24.26 -7.02
C ARG A 369 -15.89 -24.38 -5.49
N LYS A 370 -14.80 -24.78 -4.81
CA LYS A 370 -14.76 -24.87 -3.35
C LYS A 370 -14.92 -23.49 -2.73
N PHE A 371 -14.16 -22.51 -3.21
CA PHE A 371 -14.23 -21.13 -2.72
C PHE A 371 -15.63 -20.53 -2.93
N LEU A 372 -16.18 -20.65 -4.14
CA LEU A 372 -17.54 -20.21 -4.46
C LEU A 372 -18.59 -20.79 -3.48
N ARG A 373 -18.54 -22.10 -3.22
CA ARG A 373 -19.46 -22.74 -2.28
C ARG A 373 -19.33 -22.14 -0.88
N LEU A 374 -18.11 -21.97 -0.37
CA LEU A 374 -17.84 -21.44 0.96
C LEU A 374 -18.36 -20.01 1.12
N VAL A 375 -18.16 -19.15 0.10
CA VAL A 375 -18.68 -17.78 0.10
C VAL A 375 -20.22 -17.79 0.09
N LYS A 376 -20.86 -18.59 -0.76
CA LYS A 376 -22.33 -18.74 -0.80
C LYS A 376 -22.92 -19.22 0.53
N GLU A 377 -22.22 -20.12 1.22
CA GLU A 377 -22.62 -20.65 2.53
C GLU A 377 -22.20 -19.73 3.69
N LYS A 378 -21.55 -18.57 3.42
CA LYS A 378 -21.01 -17.63 4.42
C LYS A 378 -19.99 -18.28 5.38
N LYS A 379 -19.28 -19.31 4.93
CA LYS A 379 -18.23 -20.01 5.67
C LYS A 379 -16.88 -19.33 5.46
N TYR A 380 -16.79 -18.10 5.89
CA TYR A 380 -15.61 -17.26 5.62
C TYR A 380 -14.33 -17.77 6.30
N GLU A 381 -14.44 -18.33 7.49
CA GLU A 381 -13.30 -18.95 8.19
C GLU A 381 -12.64 -20.05 7.33
N GLU A 382 -13.48 -20.93 6.74
CA GLU A 382 -12.98 -21.96 5.82
C GLU A 382 -12.45 -21.36 4.52
N ALA A 383 -13.04 -20.26 4.02
CA ALA A 383 -12.58 -19.56 2.84
C ALA A 383 -11.20 -18.90 3.08
N LEU A 384 -10.96 -18.33 4.26
CA LEU A 384 -9.66 -17.78 4.67
C LEU A 384 -8.55 -18.85 4.69
N THR A 385 -8.87 -20.12 4.99
CA THR A 385 -7.88 -21.20 4.92
C THR A 385 -7.35 -21.41 3.50
N ILE A 386 -8.19 -21.14 2.47
CA ILE A 386 -7.74 -21.21 1.07
C ILE A 386 -6.75 -20.07 0.77
N ALA A 387 -7.03 -18.86 1.24
CA ALA A 387 -6.12 -17.74 1.08
C ALA A 387 -4.78 -17.98 1.78
N ARG A 388 -4.82 -18.44 3.04
CA ARG A 388 -3.63 -18.78 3.83
C ARG A 388 -2.78 -19.86 3.15
N LYS A 389 -3.42 -20.94 2.69
CA LYS A 389 -2.73 -22.03 1.98
C LYS A 389 -2.01 -21.52 0.73
N GLN A 390 -2.59 -20.63 -0.04
CA GLN A 390 -1.91 -20.05 -1.21
C GLN A 390 -0.66 -19.26 -0.83
N VAL A 391 -0.70 -18.47 0.25
CA VAL A 391 0.46 -17.72 0.74
C VAL A 391 1.56 -18.68 1.25
N GLU A 392 1.18 -19.74 1.95
CA GLU A 392 2.09 -20.80 2.40
C GLU A 392 2.74 -21.54 1.21
N ASP A 393 1.99 -21.77 0.13
CA ASP A 393 2.46 -22.41 -1.11
C ASP A 393 3.24 -21.44 -2.02
N GLY A 394 3.55 -20.22 -1.55
CA GLY A 394 4.43 -19.27 -2.23
C GLY A 394 3.74 -18.23 -3.10
N ALA A 395 2.41 -18.06 -3.02
CA ALA A 395 1.76 -16.89 -3.65
C ALA A 395 2.29 -15.58 -3.05
N GLN A 396 2.73 -14.69 -3.92
CA GLN A 396 3.25 -13.37 -3.54
C GLN A 396 2.20 -12.28 -3.70
N VAL A 397 1.10 -12.56 -4.39
CA VAL A 397 -0.09 -11.73 -4.54
C VAL A 397 -1.31 -12.67 -4.52
N LEU A 398 -2.44 -12.25 -3.95
CA LEU A 398 -3.69 -13.01 -3.99
C LEU A 398 -4.70 -12.34 -4.91
N ASP A 399 -5.18 -13.07 -5.91
CA ASP A 399 -6.30 -12.70 -6.77
C ASP A 399 -7.63 -12.99 -6.04
N ILE A 400 -8.45 -11.96 -5.85
CA ILE A 400 -9.74 -12.04 -5.18
C ILE A 400 -10.84 -11.63 -6.16
N ASN A 401 -11.74 -12.57 -6.48
CA ASN A 401 -12.88 -12.34 -7.36
C ASN A 401 -14.17 -12.88 -6.74
N MET A 402 -15.23 -12.06 -6.74
CA MET A 402 -16.56 -12.37 -6.21
C MET A 402 -17.67 -12.30 -7.29
N ASP A 403 -17.30 -12.34 -8.59
CA ASP A 403 -18.23 -12.21 -9.71
C ASP A 403 -19.00 -13.52 -9.94
N ASP A 404 -20.13 -13.67 -9.24
CA ASP A 404 -21.11 -14.73 -9.47
C ASP A 404 -22.53 -14.14 -9.45
N GLY A 405 -23.40 -14.61 -10.33
CA GLY A 405 -24.76 -14.08 -10.47
C GLY A 405 -25.67 -14.28 -9.26
N LEU A 406 -25.24 -15.06 -8.27
CA LEU A 406 -25.98 -15.35 -7.04
C LEU A 406 -25.34 -14.70 -5.81
N LEU A 407 -24.30 -13.86 -5.98
CA LEU A 407 -23.63 -13.12 -4.94
C LEU A 407 -23.86 -11.61 -5.08
N GLU A 408 -23.99 -10.94 -3.96
CA GLU A 408 -23.86 -9.48 -3.88
C GLU A 408 -22.36 -9.14 -3.89
N ALA A 409 -21.78 -9.09 -5.08
CA ALA A 409 -20.32 -9.09 -5.26
C ALA A 409 -19.61 -7.94 -4.54
N GLU A 410 -20.22 -6.75 -4.44
CA GLU A 410 -19.67 -5.59 -3.71
C GLU A 410 -19.55 -5.87 -2.21
N ASP A 411 -20.62 -6.42 -1.60
CA ASP A 411 -20.63 -6.77 -0.20
C ASP A 411 -19.68 -7.93 0.11
N GLU A 412 -19.66 -8.96 -0.74
CA GLU A 412 -18.77 -10.12 -0.56
C GLU A 412 -17.28 -9.71 -0.67
N MET A 413 -16.96 -8.85 -1.63
CA MET A 413 -15.61 -8.30 -1.77
C MET A 413 -15.22 -7.53 -0.51
N ARG A 414 -16.07 -6.63 -0.03
CA ARG A 414 -15.83 -5.84 1.18
C ARG A 414 -15.65 -6.73 2.42
N ILE A 415 -16.55 -7.70 2.63
CA ILE A 415 -16.49 -8.60 3.78
C ILE A 415 -15.22 -9.41 3.76
N PHE A 416 -14.89 -10.04 2.64
CA PHE A 416 -13.74 -10.92 2.55
C PHE A 416 -12.40 -10.16 2.65
N LEU A 417 -12.30 -8.98 2.05
CA LEU A 417 -11.11 -8.13 2.20
C LEU A 417 -10.93 -7.62 3.63
N ASN A 418 -12.02 -7.26 4.31
CA ASN A 418 -11.97 -6.87 5.71
C ASN A 418 -11.53 -8.01 6.63
N LEU A 419 -11.95 -9.25 6.32
CA LEU A 419 -11.50 -10.44 7.04
C LEU A 419 -10.01 -10.72 6.80
N ILE A 420 -9.55 -10.65 5.55
CA ILE A 420 -8.11 -10.77 5.22
C ILE A 420 -7.28 -9.74 6.00
N ALA A 421 -7.75 -8.49 6.11
CA ALA A 421 -7.05 -7.45 6.85
C ALA A 421 -6.82 -7.78 8.33
N SER A 422 -7.64 -8.67 8.91
CA SER A 422 -7.54 -9.14 10.29
C SER A 422 -6.61 -10.37 10.45
N GLU A 423 -6.07 -10.91 9.35
CA GLU A 423 -5.23 -12.10 9.29
C GLU A 423 -3.81 -11.73 8.83
N PRO A 424 -2.86 -11.42 9.72
CA PRO A 424 -1.54 -10.94 9.35
C PRO A 424 -0.77 -11.88 8.40
N ASP A 425 -0.93 -13.19 8.57
CA ASP A 425 -0.27 -14.20 7.73
C ASP A 425 -0.74 -14.14 6.26
N ILE A 426 -1.97 -13.67 6.02
CA ILE A 426 -2.52 -13.47 4.69
C ILE A 426 -2.28 -12.03 4.23
N ALA A 427 -2.58 -11.05 5.09
CA ALA A 427 -2.52 -9.63 4.77
C ALA A 427 -1.10 -9.12 4.45
N ARG A 428 -0.06 -9.89 4.78
CA ARG A 428 1.34 -9.54 4.47
C ARG A 428 1.59 -9.40 2.97
N VAL A 429 0.87 -10.13 2.11
CA VAL A 429 1.01 -10.03 0.65
C VAL A 429 0.00 -9.03 0.06
N PRO A 430 0.35 -8.36 -1.07
CA PRO A 430 -0.57 -7.51 -1.80
C PRO A 430 -1.79 -8.27 -2.33
N ILE A 431 -2.90 -7.56 -2.51
CA ILE A 431 -4.14 -8.08 -3.09
C ILE A 431 -4.27 -7.63 -4.55
N MET A 432 -4.71 -8.53 -5.42
CA MET A 432 -5.25 -8.22 -6.74
C MET A 432 -6.78 -8.24 -6.64
N ILE A 433 -7.40 -7.10 -6.89
CA ILE A 433 -8.86 -6.94 -6.89
C ILE A 433 -9.34 -7.23 -8.31
N ASP A 434 -10.01 -8.37 -8.48
CA ASP A 434 -10.47 -8.86 -9.77
C ASP A 434 -12.00 -8.78 -9.86
N SER A 435 -12.50 -8.00 -10.80
CA SER A 435 -13.92 -7.97 -11.14
C SER A 435 -14.17 -7.39 -12.52
N SER A 436 -15.21 -7.89 -13.17
CA SER A 436 -15.77 -7.32 -14.41
C SER A 436 -16.65 -6.09 -14.16
N LYS A 437 -17.01 -5.83 -12.88
CA LYS A 437 -17.87 -4.71 -12.47
C LYS A 437 -17.04 -3.62 -11.81
N TRP A 438 -17.10 -2.41 -12.34
CA TRP A 438 -16.34 -1.29 -11.82
C TRP A 438 -16.67 -0.96 -10.34
N SER A 439 -17.94 -1.04 -9.95
CA SER A 439 -18.37 -0.79 -8.57
C SER A 439 -17.74 -1.74 -7.55
N VAL A 440 -17.54 -3.01 -7.94
CA VAL A 440 -16.85 -4.01 -7.11
C VAL A 440 -15.37 -3.68 -6.99
N VAL A 441 -14.71 -3.28 -8.10
CA VAL A 441 -13.31 -2.84 -8.09
C VAL A 441 -13.12 -1.64 -7.15
N GLU A 442 -13.96 -0.62 -7.29
CA GLU A 442 -13.89 0.59 -6.47
C GLU A 442 -14.13 0.29 -4.99
N GLN A 443 -15.13 -0.55 -4.69
CA GLN A 443 -15.40 -1.02 -3.32
C GLN A 443 -14.18 -1.75 -2.73
N GLY A 444 -13.55 -2.64 -3.50
CA GLY A 444 -12.35 -3.36 -3.08
C GLY A 444 -11.17 -2.42 -2.79
N LEU A 445 -10.94 -1.42 -3.65
CA LEU A 445 -9.88 -0.42 -3.46
C LEU A 445 -10.06 0.39 -2.18
N MET A 446 -11.29 0.64 -1.76
CA MET A 446 -11.63 1.35 -0.52
C MET A 446 -11.50 0.48 0.75
N CYS A 447 -11.20 -0.82 0.60
CA CYS A 447 -11.01 -1.74 1.73
C CYS A 447 -9.54 -2.12 1.96
N VAL A 448 -8.64 -1.86 1.00
CA VAL A 448 -7.25 -2.31 1.06
C VAL A 448 -6.31 -1.16 1.42
N GLN A 449 -5.61 -1.30 2.54
CA GLN A 449 -4.65 -0.27 3.00
C GLN A 449 -3.37 -0.22 2.16
N GLY A 450 -2.91 -1.38 1.65
CA GLY A 450 -1.70 -1.49 0.85
C GLY A 450 -1.85 -0.99 -0.59
N LYS A 451 -0.76 -1.06 -1.36
CA LYS A 451 -0.77 -0.82 -2.80
C LYS A 451 -1.16 -2.12 -3.51
N SER A 452 -2.40 -2.20 -3.95
CA SER A 452 -3.02 -3.33 -4.63
C SER A 452 -2.85 -3.28 -6.16
N ILE A 453 -3.32 -4.33 -6.84
CA ILE A 453 -3.46 -4.39 -8.29
C ILE A 453 -4.95 -4.45 -8.63
N VAL A 454 -5.39 -3.71 -9.62
CA VAL A 454 -6.72 -3.83 -10.21
C VAL A 454 -6.65 -4.78 -11.41
N ASN A 455 -7.50 -5.77 -11.45
CA ASN A 455 -7.69 -6.68 -12.58
C ASN A 455 -9.16 -6.56 -13.05
N SER A 456 -9.45 -5.84 -14.10
CA SER A 456 -8.62 -5.11 -15.05
C SER A 456 -9.36 -3.89 -15.62
N ILE A 457 -8.64 -3.05 -16.33
CA ILE A 457 -9.22 -2.04 -17.21
C ILE A 457 -8.91 -2.36 -18.68
N SER A 458 -9.72 -1.87 -19.61
CA SER A 458 -9.51 -2.10 -21.04
C SER A 458 -10.17 -1.01 -21.90
N LEU A 459 -9.81 -0.97 -23.17
CA LEU A 459 -10.40 -0.06 -24.16
C LEU A 459 -11.76 -0.57 -24.73
N LYS A 460 -12.33 -1.63 -24.16
CA LYS A 460 -13.59 -2.23 -24.61
C LYS A 460 -14.74 -1.23 -24.69
N GLU A 461 -14.88 -0.39 -23.68
CA GLU A 461 -15.94 0.65 -23.60
C GLU A 461 -15.47 2.00 -24.17
N GLY A 462 -14.33 2.02 -24.87
CA GLY A 462 -13.76 3.22 -25.46
C GLY A 462 -12.80 3.99 -24.58
N GLU A 463 -12.17 5.01 -25.16
CA GLU A 463 -11.06 5.78 -24.56
C GLU A 463 -11.49 6.59 -23.35
N GLU A 464 -12.67 7.20 -23.38
CA GLU A 464 -13.14 8.08 -22.30
C GLU A 464 -13.33 7.29 -20.99
N GLU A 465 -14.01 6.15 -21.06
CA GLU A 465 -14.26 5.29 -19.92
C GLU A 465 -12.96 4.66 -19.40
N PHE A 466 -12.08 4.23 -20.31
CA PHE A 466 -10.75 3.73 -19.96
C PHE A 466 -9.94 4.75 -19.16
N LEU A 467 -9.89 5.99 -19.62
CA LEU A 467 -9.18 7.07 -18.92
C LEU A 467 -9.82 7.44 -17.58
N ARG A 468 -11.16 7.38 -17.50
CA ARG A 468 -11.89 7.61 -16.23
C ARG A 468 -11.50 6.57 -15.19
N HIS A 469 -11.53 5.28 -15.56
CA HIS A 469 -11.09 4.20 -14.67
C HIS A 469 -9.62 4.31 -14.30
N ALA A 470 -8.75 4.57 -15.26
CA ALA A 470 -7.32 4.73 -15.02
C ALA A 470 -7.00 5.84 -14.00
N ARG A 471 -7.63 7.02 -14.16
CA ARG A 471 -7.45 8.14 -13.21
C ARG A 471 -7.95 7.77 -11.82
N ARG A 472 -9.06 7.05 -11.72
CA ARG A 472 -9.62 6.62 -10.43
C ARG A 472 -8.72 5.59 -9.75
N VAL A 473 -8.22 4.59 -10.48
CA VAL A 473 -7.24 3.60 -9.96
C VAL A 473 -5.99 4.30 -9.44
N ARG A 474 -5.43 5.22 -10.24
CA ARG A 474 -4.26 6.01 -9.83
C ARG A 474 -4.53 6.82 -8.57
N ARG A 475 -5.70 7.46 -8.47
CA ARG A 475 -6.07 8.29 -7.31
C ARG A 475 -6.21 7.47 -6.03
N LEU A 476 -6.64 6.22 -6.14
CA LEU A 476 -6.70 5.26 -5.02
C LEU A 476 -5.39 4.52 -4.77
N GLY A 477 -4.34 4.80 -5.55
CA GLY A 477 -2.97 4.34 -5.30
C GLY A 477 -2.73 2.87 -5.64
N ALA A 478 -3.38 2.34 -6.68
CA ALA A 478 -3.18 0.98 -7.14
C ALA A 478 -2.43 0.90 -8.48
N ALA A 479 -1.77 -0.23 -8.73
CA ALA A 479 -1.34 -0.65 -10.06
C ALA A 479 -2.53 -1.27 -10.81
N THR A 480 -2.44 -1.41 -12.13
CA THR A 480 -3.54 -1.97 -12.92
C THR A 480 -3.09 -2.94 -13.99
N VAL A 481 -3.83 -4.05 -14.09
CA VAL A 481 -3.80 -4.90 -15.27
C VAL A 481 -4.58 -4.21 -16.39
N VAL A 482 -3.98 -4.18 -17.57
CA VAL A 482 -4.57 -3.64 -18.81
C VAL A 482 -4.73 -4.78 -19.80
N MET A 483 -5.96 -5.22 -20.00
CA MET A 483 -6.22 -6.27 -20.97
C MET A 483 -6.12 -5.74 -22.41
N ALA A 484 -5.53 -6.53 -23.29
CA ALA A 484 -5.51 -6.27 -24.73
C ALA A 484 -6.90 -6.49 -25.36
N PHE A 485 -7.83 -5.58 -25.04
CA PHE A 485 -9.22 -5.61 -25.45
C PHE A 485 -9.64 -4.18 -25.84
N ASP A 486 -10.10 -3.98 -27.05
CA ASP A 486 -10.57 -2.70 -27.59
C ASP A 486 -12.04 -2.76 -28.01
N GLU A 487 -12.52 -1.69 -28.62
CA GLU A 487 -13.90 -1.53 -29.08
C GLU A 487 -14.31 -2.58 -30.11
N THR A 488 -13.36 -3.23 -30.78
CA THR A 488 -13.58 -4.28 -31.75
C THR A 488 -13.56 -5.69 -31.16
N GLY A 489 -13.20 -5.82 -29.89
CA GLY A 489 -13.14 -7.06 -29.12
C GLY A 489 -11.75 -7.43 -28.62
N GLN A 490 -11.65 -8.66 -28.12
CA GLN A 490 -10.42 -9.21 -27.57
C GLN A 490 -9.36 -9.39 -28.66
N ALA A 491 -8.14 -8.93 -28.38
CA ALA A 491 -7.01 -9.14 -29.27
C ALA A 491 -6.55 -10.62 -29.19
N ASP A 492 -6.59 -11.29 -30.32
CA ASP A 492 -6.29 -12.71 -30.47
C ASP A 492 -4.90 -12.97 -31.10
N VAL A 493 -4.55 -12.24 -32.16
CA VAL A 493 -3.29 -12.38 -32.88
C VAL A 493 -2.25 -11.36 -32.46
N PHE A 494 -0.97 -11.65 -32.70
CA PHE A 494 0.16 -10.85 -32.27
C PHE A 494 0.03 -9.38 -32.64
N GLU A 495 -0.31 -9.06 -33.89
CA GLU A 495 -0.39 -7.67 -34.39
C GLU A 495 -1.44 -6.85 -33.63
N ARG A 496 -2.60 -7.45 -33.32
CA ARG A 496 -3.63 -6.79 -32.52
C ARG A 496 -3.23 -6.62 -31.06
N LYS A 497 -2.59 -7.66 -30.47
CA LYS A 497 -2.11 -7.59 -29.07
C LYS A 497 -1.20 -6.41 -28.89
N ILE A 498 -0.18 -6.25 -29.74
CA ILE A 498 0.78 -5.16 -29.60
C ILE A 498 0.16 -3.78 -29.90
N ALA A 499 -0.73 -3.68 -30.90
CA ALA A 499 -1.37 -2.41 -31.25
C ALA A 499 -2.26 -1.88 -30.10
N VAL A 500 -3.08 -2.76 -29.48
CA VAL A 500 -3.92 -2.38 -28.34
C VAL A 500 -3.07 -2.01 -27.12
N CYS A 501 -2.02 -2.78 -26.80
CA CYS A 501 -1.13 -2.48 -25.68
C CYS A 501 -0.40 -1.15 -25.89
N GLU A 502 0.11 -0.87 -27.08
CA GLU A 502 0.77 0.40 -27.40
C GLU A 502 -0.17 1.60 -27.25
N ARG A 503 -1.40 1.49 -27.80
CA ARG A 503 -2.42 2.54 -27.67
C ARG A 503 -2.76 2.79 -26.20
N ALA A 504 -3.02 1.73 -25.43
CA ALA A 504 -3.33 1.83 -24.01
C ALA A 504 -2.17 2.46 -23.21
N TYR A 505 -0.93 2.04 -23.49
CA TYR A 505 0.27 2.61 -22.83
C TYR A 505 0.37 4.12 -23.03
N ARG A 506 0.21 4.61 -24.27
CA ARG A 506 0.25 6.05 -24.55
C ARG A 506 -0.86 6.81 -23.83
N LEU A 507 -2.08 6.29 -23.85
CA LEU A 507 -3.20 6.91 -23.14
C LEU A 507 -2.96 7.00 -21.63
N LEU A 508 -2.45 5.94 -21.02
CA LEU A 508 -2.15 5.90 -19.59
C LEU A 508 -1.04 6.86 -19.19
N THR A 509 0.07 6.84 -19.92
CA THR A 509 1.23 7.65 -19.58
C THR A 509 1.06 9.13 -19.93
N GLU A 510 0.50 9.44 -21.10
CA GLU A 510 0.40 10.81 -21.62
C GLU A 510 -0.86 11.55 -21.16
N LYS A 511 -2.03 10.85 -21.03
CA LYS A 511 -3.31 11.48 -20.69
C LYS A 511 -3.79 11.22 -19.26
N ALA A 512 -3.51 10.04 -18.70
CA ALA A 512 -3.85 9.75 -17.31
C ALA A 512 -2.71 10.03 -16.32
N GLY A 513 -1.47 10.25 -16.81
CA GLY A 513 -0.28 10.44 -15.99
C GLY A 513 0.04 9.22 -15.12
N PHE A 514 -0.30 8.03 -15.61
CA PHE A 514 -0.07 6.77 -14.91
C PHE A 514 1.42 6.42 -14.95
N PRO A 515 2.04 6.03 -13.83
CA PRO A 515 3.44 5.62 -13.83
C PRO A 515 3.63 4.36 -14.69
N PRO A 516 4.60 4.33 -15.62
CA PRO A 516 4.82 3.18 -16.49
C PRO A 516 4.98 1.85 -15.75
N GLN A 517 5.68 1.85 -14.61
CA GLN A 517 5.92 0.65 -13.79
C GLN A 517 4.65 0.10 -13.10
N ASP A 518 3.60 0.90 -12.96
CA ASP A 518 2.32 0.50 -12.37
C ASP A 518 1.34 -0.06 -13.45
N ILE A 519 1.77 -0.11 -14.72
CA ILE A 519 1.00 -0.68 -15.83
C ILE A 519 1.42 -2.14 -16.02
N ILE A 520 0.45 -3.07 -15.96
CA ILE A 520 0.66 -4.50 -16.13
C ILE A 520 -0.17 -4.95 -17.32
N PHE A 521 0.44 -5.28 -18.46
CA PHE A 521 -0.30 -5.76 -19.61
C PHE A 521 -0.68 -7.23 -19.48
N ASP A 522 -1.93 -7.55 -19.79
CA ASP A 522 -2.38 -8.91 -20.13
C ASP A 522 -2.73 -8.94 -21.62
N PRO A 523 -1.80 -9.42 -22.47
CA PRO A 523 -2.06 -9.56 -23.91
C PRO A 523 -2.94 -10.76 -24.26
N ASN A 524 -3.76 -11.24 -23.35
CA ASN A 524 -4.74 -12.33 -23.43
C ASN A 524 -4.10 -13.71 -23.70
N ILE A 525 -4.04 -14.54 -22.67
CA ILE A 525 -3.77 -15.97 -22.83
C ILE A 525 -5.08 -16.63 -23.26
N LEU A 526 -5.09 -17.18 -24.47
CA LEU A 526 -6.25 -17.85 -25.08
C LEU A 526 -6.02 -19.36 -25.14
N ALA A 527 -7.12 -20.12 -25.15
CA ALA A 527 -7.08 -21.57 -25.23
C ALA A 527 -6.48 -22.04 -26.56
N ILE A 528 -5.58 -23.01 -26.48
CA ILE A 528 -4.98 -23.71 -27.64
C ILE A 528 -5.45 -25.16 -27.70
N ALA A 529 -5.13 -25.86 -28.81
CA ALA A 529 -5.53 -27.26 -29.07
C ALA A 529 -7.05 -27.48 -28.87
N THR A 530 -7.86 -26.56 -29.39
CA THR A 530 -9.33 -26.60 -29.32
C THR A 530 -9.97 -27.42 -30.44
N GLY A 531 -9.18 -27.92 -31.36
CA GLY A 531 -9.65 -28.54 -32.62
C GLY A 531 -9.84 -27.54 -33.76
N MET A 532 -9.67 -26.24 -33.55
CA MET A 532 -9.73 -25.18 -34.56
C MET A 532 -8.31 -24.74 -34.93
N ALA A 533 -7.94 -24.80 -36.19
CA ALA A 533 -6.59 -24.48 -36.67
C ALA A 533 -6.16 -23.03 -36.37
N GLU A 534 -7.12 -22.10 -36.40
CA GLU A 534 -6.90 -20.67 -36.08
C GLU A 534 -6.42 -20.41 -34.64
N HIS A 535 -6.72 -21.31 -33.69
CA HIS A 535 -6.32 -21.20 -32.31
C HIS A 535 -4.91 -21.72 -32.04
N ASN A 536 -4.29 -22.40 -33.00
CA ASN A 536 -2.97 -23.05 -32.78
C ASN A 536 -1.84 -22.02 -32.55
N GLY A 537 -1.99 -20.80 -33.08
CA GLY A 537 -0.98 -19.73 -32.94
C GLY A 537 -1.05 -18.94 -31.63
N TYR A 538 -2.12 -19.02 -30.85
CA TYR A 538 -2.41 -18.12 -29.76
C TYR A 538 -1.35 -18.14 -28.64
N GLY A 539 -0.78 -19.30 -28.35
CA GLY A 539 0.30 -19.44 -27.34
C GLY A 539 1.56 -18.71 -27.79
N LEU A 540 1.99 -18.93 -29.03
CA LEU A 540 3.16 -18.27 -29.62
C LEU A 540 2.93 -16.75 -29.74
N ASP A 541 1.76 -16.31 -30.15
CA ASP A 541 1.42 -14.89 -30.31
C ASP A 541 1.47 -14.15 -28.96
N PHE A 542 1.03 -14.78 -27.87
CA PHE A 542 1.19 -14.24 -26.52
C PHE A 542 2.68 -14.09 -26.18
N ILE A 543 3.47 -15.16 -26.32
CA ILE A 543 4.93 -15.16 -25.99
C ILE A 543 5.66 -14.06 -26.79
N ARG A 544 5.38 -13.93 -28.08
CA ARG A 544 5.94 -12.85 -28.92
C ARG A 544 5.51 -11.46 -28.45
N ALA A 545 4.22 -11.32 -28.06
CA ALA A 545 3.72 -10.04 -27.53
C ALA A 545 4.41 -9.65 -26.22
N VAL A 546 4.71 -10.61 -25.32
CA VAL A 546 5.51 -10.36 -24.13
C VAL A 546 6.87 -9.73 -24.50
N GLY A 547 7.64 -10.37 -25.37
CA GLY A 547 8.95 -9.86 -25.80
C GLY A 547 8.86 -8.49 -26.46
N TRP A 548 7.83 -8.24 -27.26
CA TRP A 548 7.60 -6.94 -27.88
C TRP A 548 7.26 -5.85 -26.83
N ILE A 549 6.38 -6.11 -25.88
CA ILE A 549 5.99 -5.18 -24.81
C ILE A 549 7.24 -4.79 -23.98
N LYS A 550 8.01 -5.78 -23.55
CA LYS A 550 9.23 -5.53 -22.74
C LYS A 550 10.26 -4.65 -23.48
N LYS A 551 10.33 -4.75 -24.79
CA LYS A 551 11.24 -3.98 -25.63
C LYS A 551 10.74 -2.57 -25.96
N ASN A 552 9.41 -2.40 -26.14
CA ASN A 552 8.85 -1.18 -26.75
C ASN A 552 8.06 -0.31 -25.75
N LEU A 553 7.61 -0.87 -24.62
CA LEU A 553 6.82 -0.17 -23.60
C LEU A 553 7.62 -0.12 -22.27
N PRO A 554 8.58 0.81 -22.15
CA PRO A 554 9.52 0.81 -21.03
C PRO A 554 8.81 0.97 -19.69
N GLY A 555 9.25 0.20 -18.70
CA GLY A 555 8.68 0.18 -17.34
C GLY A 555 7.50 -0.76 -17.16
N ALA A 556 6.69 -0.99 -18.21
CA ALA A 556 5.52 -1.85 -18.13
C ALA A 556 5.86 -3.30 -17.76
N LYS A 557 4.96 -3.91 -17.00
CA LYS A 557 4.99 -5.32 -16.62
C LYS A 557 4.06 -6.14 -17.50
N VAL A 558 4.23 -7.47 -17.48
CA VAL A 558 3.36 -8.40 -18.21
C VAL A 558 2.86 -9.49 -17.27
N SER A 559 1.57 -9.76 -17.34
CA SER A 559 0.85 -10.80 -16.60
C SER A 559 -0.06 -11.59 -17.55
N GLY A 560 -0.72 -12.61 -16.99
CA GLY A 560 -1.79 -13.34 -17.69
C GLY A 560 -2.37 -14.46 -16.85
N GLY A 561 -3.63 -14.81 -17.13
CA GLY A 561 -4.31 -15.94 -16.53
C GLY A 561 -3.89 -17.26 -17.18
N VAL A 562 -2.90 -17.94 -16.64
CA VAL A 562 -2.24 -19.11 -17.26
C VAL A 562 -3.20 -20.29 -17.44
N SER A 563 -4.16 -20.45 -16.54
CA SER A 563 -5.18 -21.51 -16.60
C SER A 563 -6.03 -21.47 -17.87
N ASN A 564 -6.12 -20.32 -18.56
CA ASN A 564 -6.87 -20.16 -19.80
C ASN A 564 -6.26 -20.96 -20.95
N LEU A 565 -4.92 -21.09 -21.01
CA LEU A 565 -4.22 -21.79 -22.08
C LEU A 565 -4.73 -23.22 -22.30
N SER A 566 -4.99 -23.91 -21.20
CA SER A 566 -5.33 -25.33 -21.15
C SER A 566 -6.83 -25.57 -20.98
N PHE A 567 -7.68 -24.60 -21.32
CA PHE A 567 -9.12 -24.70 -21.14
C PHE A 567 -9.74 -25.91 -21.85
N SER A 568 -9.18 -26.30 -23.01
CA SER A 568 -9.59 -27.48 -23.80
C SER A 568 -9.39 -28.80 -23.07
N PHE A 569 -8.53 -28.82 -22.05
CA PHE A 569 -8.18 -30.02 -21.27
C PHE A 569 -8.74 -30.00 -19.84
N ARG A 570 -9.83 -29.25 -19.59
CA ARG A 570 -10.49 -29.27 -18.28
C ARG A 570 -10.86 -30.70 -17.88
N GLY A 571 -10.47 -31.07 -16.63
CA GLY A 571 -10.64 -32.43 -16.10
C GLY A 571 -9.42 -33.33 -16.26
N ASN A 572 -8.34 -32.89 -16.93
CA ASN A 572 -7.07 -33.58 -17.01
C ASN A 572 -5.94 -32.71 -16.45
N ASN A 573 -5.73 -32.76 -15.14
CA ASN A 573 -4.76 -31.91 -14.45
C ASN A 573 -3.33 -32.20 -14.88
N TYR A 574 -2.98 -33.46 -15.12
CA TYR A 574 -1.66 -33.87 -15.58
C TYR A 574 -1.23 -33.12 -16.85
N VAL A 575 -2.07 -33.15 -17.90
CA VAL A 575 -1.78 -32.42 -19.14
C VAL A 575 -1.79 -30.91 -18.94
N ARG A 576 -2.72 -30.39 -18.14
CA ARG A 576 -2.83 -28.96 -17.88
C ARG A 576 -1.61 -28.38 -17.18
N GLU A 577 -1.15 -29.02 -16.13
CA GLU A 577 0.01 -28.56 -15.37
C GLU A 577 1.29 -28.62 -16.20
N ALA A 578 1.47 -29.68 -16.99
CA ALA A 578 2.57 -29.78 -17.94
C ALA A 578 2.52 -28.67 -19.01
N MET A 579 1.32 -28.37 -19.57
CA MET A 579 1.13 -27.23 -20.52
C MET A 579 1.52 -25.90 -19.86
N HIS A 580 1.09 -25.67 -18.62
CA HIS A 580 1.41 -24.43 -17.90
C HIS A 580 2.93 -24.31 -17.67
N ALA A 581 3.59 -25.36 -17.26
CA ALA A 581 5.04 -25.35 -17.00
C ALA A 581 5.84 -25.05 -18.29
N VAL A 582 5.49 -25.69 -19.42
CA VAL A 582 6.15 -25.41 -20.72
C VAL A 582 5.87 -24.00 -21.21
N PHE A 583 4.62 -23.53 -21.11
CA PHE A 583 4.25 -22.17 -21.51
C PHE A 583 5.00 -21.13 -20.69
N LEU A 584 4.98 -21.24 -19.38
CA LEU A 584 5.66 -20.32 -18.48
C LEU A 584 7.17 -20.30 -18.72
N TYR A 585 7.80 -21.45 -18.96
CA TYR A 585 9.21 -21.52 -19.31
C TYR A 585 9.56 -20.60 -20.47
N HIS A 586 8.78 -20.61 -21.54
CA HIS A 586 9.02 -19.76 -22.71
C HIS A 586 8.59 -18.30 -22.49
N ALA A 587 7.44 -18.06 -21.84
CA ALA A 587 6.93 -16.70 -21.61
C ALA A 587 7.82 -15.91 -20.64
N ILE A 588 8.34 -16.55 -19.59
CA ILE A 588 9.28 -15.93 -18.63
C ILE A 588 10.60 -15.55 -19.32
N ARG A 589 11.11 -16.40 -20.21
CA ARG A 589 12.33 -16.10 -20.99
C ARG A 589 12.16 -14.89 -21.92
N GLU A 590 10.95 -14.63 -22.39
CA GLU A 590 10.62 -13.42 -23.15
C GLU A 590 10.33 -12.22 -22.27
N GLY A 591 10.28 -12.38 -20.94
CA GLY A 591 10.16 -11.30 -19.96
C GLY A 591 8.80 -11.17 -19.29
N MET A 592 7.98 -12.22 -19.25
CA MET A 592 6.75 -12.24 -18.44
C MET A 592 7.10 -12.09 -16.96
N ASP A 593 6.59 -11.05 -16.31
CA ASP A 593 6.97 -10.68 -14.95
C ASP A 593 6.19 -11.47 -13.90
N MET A 594 4.91 -11.78 -14.15
CA MET A 594 4.00 -12.41 -13.20
C MET A 594 2.91 -13.22 -13.91
N GLY A 595 2.22 -14.09 -13.18
CA GLY A 595 1.10 -14.84 -13.72
C GLY A 595 0.10 -15.27 -12.66
N ILE A 596 -1.18 -15.31 -13.05
CA ILE A 596 -2.27 -15.82 -12.22
C ILE A 596 -2.29 -17.34 -12.41
N VAL A 597 -1.91 -18.07 -11.36
CA VAL A 597 -1.67 -19.52 -11.38
C VAL A 597 -2.17 -20.18 -10.09
N ASN A 598 -2.23 -21.50 -10.10
CA ASN A 598 -2.36 -22.28 -8.88
C ASN A 598 -0.99 -22.42 -8.19
N PRO A 599 -0.75 -21.78 -7.03
CA PRO A 599 0.55 -21.82 -6.38
C PRO A 599 0.92 -23.21 -5.82
N SER A 600 -0.07 -24.09 -5.62
CA SER A 600 0.19 -25.47 -5.16
C SER A 600 0.71 -26.41 -6.26
N THR A 601 0.86 -25.95 -7.51
CA THR A 601 1.38 -26.76 -8.61
C THR A 601 2.90 -26.83 -8.51
N SER A 602 3.44 -28.05 -8.43
CA SER A 602 4.88 -28.31 -8.28
C SER A 602 5.57 -28.75 -9.58
N VAL A 603 4.82 -28.94 -10.67
CA VAL A 603 5.36 -29.40 -11.96
C VAL A 603 6.23 -28.32 -12.59
N THR A 604 7.50 -28.63 -12.81
CA THR A 604 8.43 -27.75 -13.52
C THR A 604 8.68 -28.25 -14.95
N TYR A 605 9.23 -27.40 -15.80
CA TYR A 605 9.59 -27.77 -17.18
C TYR A 605 10.50 -29.00 -17.25
N GLU A 606 11.44 -29.15 -16.32
CA GLU A 606 12.40 -30.25 -16.27
C GLU A 606 11.77 -31.59 -15.82
N ASP A 607 10.69 -31.55 -15.05
CA ASP A 607 9.97 -32.74 -14.56
C ASP A 607 9.19 -33.49 -15.66
N ILE A 608 8.92 -32.79 -16.80
CA ILE A 608 8.11 -33.34 -17.88
C ILE A 608 8.93 -34.32 -18.72
N GLU A 609 8.37 -35.51 -18.98
CA GLU A 609 8.99 -36.52 -19.83
C GLU A 609 9.40 -35.92 -21.19
N PRO A 610 10.63 -36.15 -21.69
CA PRO A 610 11.17 -35.42 -22.86
C PRO A 610 10.33 -35.53 -24.14
N SER A 611 9.68 -36.65 -24.42
CA SER A 611 8.85 -36.79 -25.63
C SER A 611 7.55 -36.02 -25.48
N PHE A 612 6.94 -36.03 -24.29
CA PHE A 612 5.73 -35.24 -23.99
C PHE A 612 6.03 -33.74 -23.95
N ARG A 613 7.15 -33.34 -23.37
CA ARG A 613 7.63 -31.98 -23.39
C ARG A 613 7.80 -31.44 -24.81
N THR A 614 8.41 -32.26 -25.71
CA THR A 614 8.55 -31.86 -27.11
C THR A 614 7.21 -31.68 -27.80
N LEU A 615 6.24 -32.56 -27.55
CA LEU A 615 4.88 -32.41 -28.07
C LEU A 615 4.21 -31.12 -27.57
N LEU A 616 4.34 -30.81 -26.27
CA LEU A 616 3.81 -29.58 -25.68
C LEU A 616 4.46 -28.32 -26.27
N GLU A 617 5.78 -28.34 -26.51
CA GLU A 617 6.46 -27.24 -27.21
C GLU A 617 5.96 -27.07 -28.64
N ASP A 618 5.79 -28.17 -29.38
CA ASP A 618 5.28 -28.13 -30.76
C ASP A 618 3.88 -27.51 -30.83
N VAL A 619 3.03 -27.78 -29.82
CA VAL A 619 1.69 -27.17 -29.71
C VAL A 619 1.76 -25.72 -29.29
N ILE A 620 2.47 -25.38 -28.20
CA ILE A 620 2.52 -24.03 -27.63
C ILE A 620 3.20 -23.04 -28.55
N LEU A 621 4.27 -23.48 -29.22
CA LEU A 621 5.06 -22.66 -30.16
C LEU A 621 4.60 -22.81 -31.62
N ALA A 622 3.50 -23.53 -31.86
CA ALA A 622 2.91 -23.76 -33.19
C ALA A 622 3.94 -24.27 -34.21
N ARG A 623 4.84 -25.19 -33.81
CA ARG A 623 5.92 -25.71 -34.67
C ARG A 623 5.40 -26.66 -35.78
N ARG A 624 4.34 -27.43 -35.46
CA ARG A 624 3.74 -28.40 -36.36
C ARG A 624 2.21 -28.30 -36.34
N PRO A 625 1.53 -28.26 -37.50
CA PRO A 625 0.05 -28.15 -37.55
C PRO A 625 -0.71 -29.28 -36.87
N GLU A 626 -0.18 -30.53 -36.96
CA GLU A 626 -0.77 -31.75 -36.42
C GLU A 626 -0.58 -31.94 -34.92
N ALA A 627 0.33 -31.21 -34.31
CA ALA A 627 0.70 -31.39 -32.88
C ALA A 627 -0.50 -31.21 -31.94
N ALA A 628 -1.46 -30.31 -32.26
CA ALA A 628 -2.67 -30.11 -31.47
C ALA A 628 -3.54 -31.36 -31.40
N GLU A 629 -3.73 -32.08 -32.55
CA GLU A 629 -4.50 -33.33 -32.61
C GLU A 629 -3.77 -34.47 -31.89
N GLU A 630 -2.42 -34.52 -31.98
CA GLU A 630 -1.60 -35.47 -31.25
C GLU A 630 -1.74 -35.26 -29.73
N LEU A 631 -1.75 -34.00 -29.26
CA LEU A 631 -1.94 -33.68 -27.82
C LEU A 631 -3.35 -34.08 -27.36
N ILE A 632 -4.39 -33.81 -28.13
CA ILE A 632 -5.75 -34.23 -27.80
C ILE A 632 -5.83 -35.76 -27.67
N THR A 633 -5.20 -36.50 -28.58
CA THR A 633 -5.14 -37.96 -28.55
C THR A 633 -4.34 -38.46 -27.34
N TYR A 634 -3.20 -37.81 -27.06
CA TYR A 634 -2.39 -38.08 -25.84
C TYR A 634 -3.19 -37.92 -24.57
N ALA A 635 -3.93 -36.82 -24.45
CA ALA A 635 -4.74 -36.51 -23.25
C ALA A 635 -5.89 -37.53 -23.06
N GLN A 636 -6.50 -38.03 -24.16
CA GLN A 636 -7.51 -39.08 -24.08
C GLN A 636 -6.96 -40.40 -23.55
N ASN A 637 -5.73 -40.72 -23.88
CA ASN A 637 -5.07 -41.95 -23.47
C ASN A 637 -4.46 -41.89 -22.03
N HIS A 638 -4.33 -40.67 -21.48
CA HIS A 638 -3.78 -40.41 -20.13
C HIS A 638 -4.85 -39.70 -19.28
N SER A 639 -5.84 -40.45 -18.81
CA SER A 639 -6.89 -39.93 -17.92
C SER A 639 -6.45 -39.95 -16.45
N GLU A 640 -7.06 -39.09 -15.61
CA GLU A 640 -6.73 -38.89 -14.18
C GLU A 640 -6.68 -40.18 -13.32
N GLN A 641 -7.19 -41.31 -13.80
CA GLN A 641 -7.15 -42.57 -13.05
C GLN A 641 -5.73 -43.17 -12.94
N GLU A 642 -4.81 -42.80 -13.83
CA GLU A 642 -3.42 -43.26 -13.78
C GLU A 642 -2.46 -42.31 -13.05
N SER A 643 -2.78 -41.02 -12.95
CA SER A 643 -1.96 -39.99 -12.30
C SER A 643 -1.96 -40.11 -10.76
N GLY A 644 -3.05 -40.55 -10.17
CA GLY A 644 -3.18 -40.65 -8.71
C GLY A 644 -2.34 -41.81 -8.06
N GLU A 645 -1.93 -42.79 -8.83
CA GLU A 645 -1.06 -43.91 -8.32
C GLU A 645 0.42 -43.63 -8.62
N GLN A 646 0.75 -43.03 -9.76
CA GLN A 646 2.14 -42.73 -10.10
C GLN A 646 2.71 -41.55 -9.27
N ASP A 647 1.93 -40.50 -9.02
CA ASP A 647 2.35 -39.37 -8.17
C ASP A 647 2.56 -39.76 -6.70
N LYS A 648 1.74 -40.69 -6.15
CA LYS A 648 1.97 -41.17 -4.80
C LYS A 648 3.24 -42.02 -4.70
N VAL A 649 3.53 -42.84 -5.70
CA VAL A 649 4.73 -43.69 -5.71
C VAL A 649 5.99 -42.87 -5.96
N GLN A 650 5.93 -41.84 -6.79
CA GLN A 650 7.07 -40.94 -7.04
C GLN A 650 7.27 -39.93 -5.90
N HIS A 651 6.20 -39.52 -5.22
CA HIS A 651 6.27 -38.61 -4.07
C HIS A 651 6.97 -39.25 -2.87
N ASP A 652 6.85 -40.57 -2.70
CA ASP A 652 7.46 -41.30 -1.57
C ASP A 652 8.84 -41.91 -1.90
N ALA A 653 9.16 -42.14 -3.14
CA ALA A 653 10.44 -42.80 -3.55
C ALA A 653 11.68 -41.96 -3.16
N TRP A 654 11.59 -40.63 -3.12
CA TRP A 654 12.68 -39.75 -2.69
C TRP A 654 12.97 -39.89 -1.17
N ARG A 655 12.00 -40.40 -0.40
CA ARG A 655 12.20 -40.65 1.05
C ARG A 655 13.15 -41.84 1.31
N ASP A 656 13.38 -42.71 0.32
CA ASP A 656 14.30 -43.85 0.41
C ASP A 656 15.77 -43.45 0.18
N GLY A 657 16.01 -42.17 -0.22
CA GLY A 657 17.35 -41.63 -0.41
C GLY A 657 18.10 -41.35 0.88
N SER A 658 19.38 -40.98 0.77
CA SER A 658 20.18 -40.51 1.91
C SER A 658 19.58 -39.27 2.55
N LEU A 659 20.01 -38.92 3.76
CA LEU A 659 19.55 -37.75 4.47
C LEU A 659 19.80 -36.46 3.66
N GLU A 660 20.97 -36.36 3.05
CA GLU A 660 21.37 -35.24 2.20
C GLU A 660 20.47 -35.14 0.97
N GLU A 661 20.22 -36.25 0.27
CA GLU A 661 19.34 -36.31 -0.90
C GLU A 661 17.90 -35.95 -0.54
N ARG A 662 17.41 -36.37 0.61
CA ARG A 662 16.07 -35.98 1.11
C ARG A 662 15.97 -34.50 1.41
N LEU A 663 16.96 -33.92 2.09
CA LEU A 663 17.00 -32.47 2.40
C LEU A 663 17.14 -31.64 1.13
N GLU A 664 18.06 -32.05 0.22
CA GLU A 664 18.22 -31.36 -1.07
C GLU A 664 16.94 -31.40 -1.90
N TYR A 665 16.30 -32.55 -2.02
CA TYR A 665 15.03 -32.68 -2.74
C TYR A 665 13.91 -31.86 -2.10
N ALA A 666 13.76 -31.91 -0.77
CA ALA A 666 12.75 -31.13 -0.04
C ALA A 666 12.94 -29.63 -0.23
N LEU A 667 14.18 -29.13 -0.19
CA LEU A 667 14.50 -27.71 -0.41
C LEU A 667 14.27 -27.30 -1.86
N LEU A 668 14.69 -28.10 -2.84
CA LEU A 668 14.48 -27.81 -4.27
C LEU A 668 13.00 -27.78 -4.65
N LYS A 669 12.18 -28.63 -4.02
CA LYS A 669 10.76 -28.75 -4.32
C LYS A 669 9.84 -27.97 -3.36
N GLY A 670 10.40 -27.29 -2.34
CA GLY A 670 9.65 -26.56 -1.35
C GLY A 670 8.74 -27.43 -0.45
N ILE A 671 9.12 -28.70 -0.22
CA ILE A 671 8.35 -29.64 0.60
C ILE A 671 8.72 -29.46 2.07
N GLY A 672 7.80 -28.90 2.87
CA GLY A 672 8.00 -28.65 4.30
C GLY A 672 7.63 -29.81 5.22
N ASP A 673 6.78 -30.76 4.77
CA ASP A 673 6.11 -31.76 5.61
C ASP A 673 7.06 -32.69 6.39
N PHE A 674 8.25 -32.93 5.89
CA PHE A 674 9.25 -33.80 6.50
C PHE A 674 10.50 -33.05 6.97
N LEU A 675 10.60 -31.78 6.69
CA LEU A 675 11.82 -30.99 6.88
C LEU A 675 12.26 -30.94 8.35
N GLU A 676 11.32 -30.79 9.28
CA GLU A 676 11.60 -30.75 10.72
C GLU A 676 12.21 -32.10 11.21
N ALA A 677 11.66 -33.23 10.76
CA ALA A 677 12.16 -34.57 11.11
C ALA A 677 13.52 -34.80 10.50
N ASP A 678 13.73 -34.47 9.22
CA ASP A 678 15.02 -34.68 8.52
C ASP A 678 16.10 -33.73 9.08
N LEU A 679 15.79 -32.51 9.45
CA LEU A 679 16.70 -31.58 10.13
C LEU A 679 17.06 -32.06 11.53
N ALA A 680 16.11 -32.64 12.28
CA ALA A 680 16.39 -33.25 13.58
C ALA A 680 17.35 -34.48 13.46
N GLU A 681 17.16 -35.29 12.42
CA GLU A 681 18.08 -36.41 12.10
C GLU A 681 19.48 -35.87 11.72
N ALA A 682 19.54 -34.83 10.88
CA ALA A 682 20.78 -34.20 10.46
C ALA A 682 21.58 -33.61 11.64
N LEU A 683 20.93 -33.00 12.61
CA LEU A 683 21.59 -32.46 13.80
C LEU A 683 22.25 -33.56 14.68
N THR A 684 21.89 -34.80 14.52
CA THR A 684 22.60 -35.93 15.19
C THR A 684 23.87 -36.36 14.46
N SER A 685 23.98 -36.03 13.18
CA SER A 685 25.09 -36.45 12.29
C SER A 685 26.10 -35.33 12.04
N TYR A 686 25.75 -34.06 12.30
CA TYR A 686 26.62 -32.91 12.10
C TYR A 686 26.92 -32.19 13.42
N ASP A 687 28.20 -31.94 13.68
CA ASP A 687 28.67 -31.29 14.93
C ASP A 687 28.17 -29.85 15.11
N ARG A 688 27.76 -29.19 14.02
CA ARG A 688 27.26 -27.80 14.03
C ARG A 688 26.15 -27.61 12.98
N ALA A 689 25.09 -26.91 13.32
CA ALA A 689 24.00 -26.60 12.40
C ALA A 689 24.46 -25.86 11.11
N VAL A 690 25.52 -25.05 11.20
CA VAL A 690 26.11 -24.33 10.03
C VAL A 690 26.76 -25.35 9.04
N SER A 691 27.28 -26.47 9.50
CA SER A 691 27.88 -27.50 8.63
C SER A 691 26.84 -28.25 7.78
N LEU A 692 25.56 -28.10 8.10
CA LEU A 692 24.44 -28.65 7.32
C LEU A 692 24.08 -27.76 6.12
N ILE A 693 24.41 -26.46 6.18
CA ILE A 693 24.07 -25.45 5.16
C ILE A 693 25.26 -25.29 4.17
N ALA A 694 26.46 -25.64 4.58
CA ALA A 694 27.68 -25.57 3.79
C ALA A 694 27.89 -26.79 2.93
#